data_c6ffdaa5fcccb2070a8d556b5a111019
#
_entry.id   c6ffdaa5fcccb2070a8d556b5a111019
#
_cell.length_a   1.000
_cell.length_b   1.000
_cell.length_c   1.000
_cell.angle_alpha   90.00
_cell.angle_beta   90.00
_cell.angle_gamma   90.00
#
_symmetry.space_group_name_H-M   'P 1'
#
loop_
_entity.id
_entity.type
_entity.pdbx_description
1 polymer ?
#
loop_
_entity_poly.entity_id
_entity_poly.type
_entity_poly.pdbx_seq_one_letter_code
_entity_poly.pdbx_strand_id
1 'polypeptide(L)'
;MPLTADNILARTGVRSKYRSVLRISIMLLVAPSILLAQSTIRHPHPEIPTSVSFRNDVMAVLSKAGCSAGTCHGNKNGKGGFQLSLRGQDPDIDYLTLTRDLFARRIDPLDPEQSLILLKATTQIAHEGGLRFQMESEEYEVLRRWITKGMPNDLASAPKLERIEITPQEKVLIEPAGQVQLQVQAKFADGATRDVTTLAVYEPANGLAKVSHDGLVRRQNAGETTVLVRYLHCQEPVRLAFVPARPGFAWTKMPVNNYIDEHIFAKLQRLRMNPSELCSDQVFIRRAYLDLLGILPTAEEARAFVSQSSRESRRKGEPSSKSEIRNLKSDTGRNVTSVAIEKNTFAKRSRLIDQLLERPEFTDFWALKWADLLRVEAHSLDQKGVQNFHHWIRQSIAENKPLDRFVRELITARGSTYSSPAANFYRPNRDPVTRGRAVAQVFLGTRLQCAECHNHPSDRWTQNDYYDWASLFARVGYKVIENNREIGSDQHEWKGEQIVFIARDGAVKNPRTSKEAQPRFLGMNSPANASARAHELNQSLQSAGGTSGSANNADNQDDLKELAVWLTSPTNTLFARVQVNRIWYQLMGRGLVDPPDDFRATNPASHPALLEALAQDLVTHKFDVRHLIRLIMNARAYQLASEPNDTNAGDEMNYSHALIRRLSAEQLLDCQCQVTGVPLRFAGFPVGMRAVQLPGVRPESKGKRRANQWDQFLEIFGKPPRLLTTDTERSCECNMGQAFQMISGPTINELLAEKMNRVSRLLAANKSNTEIIEELFSTALTRAPKPEELKNLLPGLESAHDRRAELEDIVWGLLNSKDFVFRR
;
A
#
# COMPACT_ATOMS: atom_id res chain seq x y z
N MET A 1 9.96 -44.45 -10.06
CA MET A 1 9.27 -45.48 -9.28
C MET A 1 8.37 -44.73 -8.30
N PRO A 2 7.07 -44.86 -8.40
CA PRO A 2 6.13 -44.22 -7.49
C PRO A 2 5.82 -45.14 -6.31
N LEU A 3 5.73 -44.59 -5.11
CA LEU A 3 5.17 -45.27 -3.95
C LEU A 3 3.82 -44.63 -3.63
N THR A 4 2.80 -45.42 -3.75
CA THR A 4 1.40 -45.22 -3.51
C THR A 4 1.10 -45.08 -2.02
N ALA A 5 0.17 -44.12 -1.73
CA ALA A 5 -0.48 -44.01 -0.42
C ALA A 5 -1.53 -45.09 -0.28
N ASP A 6 -1.34 -45.96 0.68
CA ASP A 6 -2.37 -46.78 1.35
C ASP A 6 -1.74 -47.44 2.59
N ASN A 7 -2.25 -47.12 3.73
CA ASN A 7 -2.16 -47.77 5.05
C ASN A 7 -1.92 -46.80 6.18
N ILE A 8 -3.04 -46.32 6.75
CA ILE A 8 -3.24 -46.09 8.20
C ILE A 8 -4.74 -45.84 8.43
N LEU A 9 -5.50 -46.94 8.57
CA LEU A 9 -6.80 -46.94 9.22
C LEU A 9 -7.02 -48.32 9.82
N ALA A 10 -6.57 -48.52 11.02
CA ALA A 10 -7.08 -49.56 11.96
C ALA A 10 -6.65 -49.27 13.39
N ARG A 11 -7.63 -49.08 14.20
CA ARG A 11 -7.72 -49.18 15.68
C ARG A 11 -8.21 -47.91 16.38
N THR A 12 -9.52 -47.85 16.57
CA THR A 12 -10.13 -47.96 17.90
C THR A 12 -11.65 -48.04 17.71
N GLY A 13 -12.19 -49.16 18.11
CA GLY A 13 -13.61 -49.40 18.09
C GLY A 13 -14.27 -48.93 19.40
N VAL A 14 -15.46 -48.36 19.27
CA VAL A 14 -16.51 -48.46 20.30
C VAL A 14 -17.85 -48.67 19.59
N ARG A 15 -18.45 -49.80 19.82
CA ARG A 15 -19.83 -50.15 19.51
C ARG A 15 -20.75 -49.59 20.61
N SER A 16 -21.96 -49.11 20.27
CA SER A 16 -23.22 -49.43 20.91
C SER A 16 -24.35 -48.60 20.32
N LYS A 17 -25.22 -49.26 19.61
CA LYS A 17 -26.62 -49.57 19.92
C LYS A 17 -27.50 -48.40 20.36
N TYR A 18 -28.52 -48.04 19.56
CA TYR A 18 -29.92 -48.21 19.90
C TYR A 18 -30.82 -48.04 18.64
N ARG A 19 -31.53 -49.13 18.29
CA ARG A 19 -32.76 -49.08 17.48
C ARG A 19 -33.92 -48.90 18.48
N SER A 20 -34.86 -48.01 18.18
CA SER A 20 -36.24 -48.14 18.58
C SER A 20 -37.17 -47.44 17.63
N VAL A 21 -38.06 -48.19 17.14
CA VAL A 21 -39.25 -47.93 16.32
C VAL A 21 -40.31 -47.24 17.17
N LEU A 22 -40.92 -46.15 16.71
CA LEU A 22 -42.29 -45.87 17.12
C LEU A 22 -43.07 -45.18 15.94
N ARG A 23 -44.11 -45.91 15.50
CA ARG A 23 -45.22 -45.40 14.71
C ARG A 23 -46.13 -44.58 15.61
N ILE A 24 -46.68 -43.45 15.15
CA ILE A 24 -48.02 -42.95 15.55
C ILE A 24 -48.47 -41.92 14.51
N SER A 25 -49.57 -42.25 13.88
CA SER A 25 -50.82 -41.55 13.57
C SER A 25 -50.81 -40.12 13.01
N ILE A 26 -51.32 -40.07 11.80
CA ILE A 26 -51.89 -38.93 11.09
C ILE A 26 -53.08 -38.35 11.90
N MET A 27 -53.01 -37.03 12.17
CA MET A 27 -54.19 -36.24 12.48
C MET A 27 -54.17 -34.98 11.58
N LEU A 28 -55.08 -34.94 10.62
CA LEU A 28 -55.39 -33.79 9.78
C LEU A 28 -55.92 -32.65 10.68
N LEU A 29 -55.22 -31.53 10.72
CA LEU A 29 -55.80 -30.26 11.09
C LEU A 29 -55.62 -29.29 9.90
N VAL A 30 -56.73 -28.97 9.28
CA VAL A 30 -56.89 -27.96 8.24
C VAL A 30 -56.74 -26.59 8.92
N ALA A 31 -55.63 -25.90 8.67
CA ALA A 31 -55.50 -24.46 8.94
C ALA A 31 -55.43 -23.72 7.60
N PRO A 32 -56.08 -22.55 7.47
CA PRO A 32 -56.10 -21.82 6.21
C PRO A 32 -54.74 -21.23 5.92
N SER A 33 -54.17 -21.62 4.78
CA SER A 33 -52.95 -21.04 4.24
C SER A 33 -53.26 -19.60 3.80
N ILE A 34 -52.78 -18.64 4.62
CA ILE A 34 -52.61 -17.26 4.17
C ILE A 34 -51.41 -17.28 3.23
N LEU A 35 -51.68 -17.31 1.93
CA LEU A 35 -50.64 -16.98 0.92
C LEU A 35 -50.24 -15.53 1.12
N LEU A 36 -49.17 -15.28 1.82
CA LEU A 36 -48.42 -14.07 1.66
C LEU A 36 -47.86 -14.08 0.23
N ALA A 37 -48.55 -13.41 -0.68
CA ALA A 37 -48.03 -13.07 -1.98
C ALA A 37 -46.77 -12.23 -1.76
N GLN A 38 -45.59 -12.87 -1.84
CA GLN A 38 -44.36 -12.15 -2.11
C GLN A 38 -44.54 -11.48 -3.46
N SER A 39 -44.92 -10.20 -3.45
CA SER A 39 -44.83 -9.38 -4.64
C SER A 39 -43.35 -9.31 -5.00
N THR A 40 -42.89 -10.21 -5.87
CA THR A 40 -41.69 -9.98 -6.64
C THR A 40 -41.95 -8.70 -7.44
N ILE A 41 -41.34 -7.59 -6.94
CA ILE A 41 -41.22 -6.39 -7.76
C ILE A 41 -40.33 -6.83 -8.93
N ARG A 42 -41.00 -7.24 -10.02
CA ARG A 42 -40.36 -7.35 -11.33
C ARG A 42 -40.08 -5.91 -11.74
N HIS A 43 -38.83 -5.48 -11.57
CA HIS A 43 -38.37 -4.30 -12.26
C HIS A 43 -38.67 -4.55 -13.76
N PRO A 44 -39.26 -3.60 -14.49
CA PRO A 44 -39.43 -3.71 -15.91
C PRO A 44 -38.05 -4.00 -16.50
N HIS A 45 -37.93 -5.07 -17.30
CA HIS A 45 -36.70 -5.32 -18.07
C HIS A 45 -36.43 -4.04 -18.87
N PRO A 46 -35.22 -3.48 -18.82
CA PRO A 46 -34.89 -2.35 -19.67
C PRO A 46 -35.19 -2.76 -21.10
N GLU A 47 -35.95 -1.93 -21.81
CA GLU A 47 -36.30 -2.20 -23.21
C GLU A 47 -34.97 -2.30 -23.98
N ILE A 48 -34.70 -3.49 -24.53
CA ILE A 48 -33.53 -3.69 -25.39
C ILE A 48 -33.69 -2.74 -26.57
N PRO A 49 -32.73 -1.87 -26.88
CA PRO A 49 -32.83 -0.89 -27.94
C PRO A 49 -33.22 -1.55 -29.25
N THR A 50 -34.07 -0.89 -30.04
CA THR A 50 -34.48 -1.37 -31.35
C THR A 50 -33.32 -1.57 -32.33
N SER A 51 -32.21 -0.84 -32.12
CA SER A 51 -30.91 -1.01 -32.79
C SER A 51 -29.84 -1.41 -31.79
N VAL A 52 -29.18 -2.55 -31.98
CA VAL A 52 -28.06 -3.02 -31.14
C VAL A 52 -26.76 -2.45 -31.69
N SER A 53 -25.99 -1.77 -30.82
CA SER A 53 -24.65 -1.23 -31.10
C SER A 53 -23.59 -2.31 -30.90
N PHE A 54 -22.71 -2.50 -31.91
CA PHE A 54 -21.54 -3.36 -31.71
C PHE A 54 -20.63 -2.81 -30.61
N ARG A 55 -20.28 -1.53 -30.71
CA ARG A 55 -19.38 -0.84 -29.76
C ARG A 55 -19.90 -0.91 -28.32
N ASN A 56 -21.19 -0.63 -28.12
CA ASN A 56 -21.70 -0.35 -26.78
C ASN A 56 -22.46 -1.54 -26.18
N ASP A 57 -23.06 -2.42 -27.00
CA ASP A 57 -23.86 -3.54 -26.50
C ASP A 57 -23.14 -4.88 -26.68
N VAL A 58 -22.70 -5.22 -27.90
CA VAL A 58 -22.07 -6.51 -28.18
C VAL A 58 -20.76 -6.63 -27.39
N MET A 59 -19.95 -5.59 -27.38
CA MET A 59 -18.70 -5.57 -26.63
C MET A 59 -18.94 -5.67 -25.11
N ALA A 60 -20.00 -5.06 -24.60
CA ALA A 60 -20.38 -5.18 -23.19
C ALA A 60 -20.79 -6.61 -22.85
N VAL A 61 -21.60 -7.26 -23.68
CA VAL A 61 -21.99 -8.66 -23.53
C VAL A 61 -20.79 -9.59 -23.53
N LEU A 62 -19.87 -9.46 -24.48
CA LEU A 62 -18.65 -10.28 -24.55
C LEU A 62 -17.79 -10.12 -23.31
N SER A 63 -17.74 -8.92 -22.77
CA SER A 63 -17.00 -8.61 -21.53
C SER A 63 -17.68 -9.19 -20.29
N LYS A 64 -19.00 -9.03 -20.16
CA LYS A 64 -19.80 -9.52 -19.04
C LYS A 64 -19.85 -11.04 -18.98
N ALA A 65 -20.08 -11.70 -20.12
CA ALA A 65 -20.04 -13.16 -20.24
C ALA A 65 -18.63 -13.75 -20.02
N GLY A 66 -17.59 -12.90 -19.90
CA GLY A 66 -16.22 -13.32 -19.70
C GLY A 66 -15.54 -13.90 -20.95
N CYS A 67 -16.14 -13.75 -22.13
CA CYS A 67 -15.55 -14.23 -23.38
C CYS A 67 -14.19 -13.59 -23.66
N SER A 68 -14.07 -12.28 -23.42
CA SER A 68 -12.83 -11.49 -23.56
C SER A 68 -11.89 -11.54 -22.34
N ALA A 69 -12.14 -12.44 -21.37
CA ALA A 69 -11.24 -12.61 -20.21
C ALA A 69 -9.92 -13.30 -20.64
N GLY A 70 -8.83 -13.01 -19.93
CA GLY A 70 -7.51 -13.58 -20.19
C GLY A 70 -7.43 -15.10 -20.01
N THR A 71 -8.33 -15.68 -19.22
CA THR A 71 -8.48 -17.14 -19.06
C THR A 71 -9.27 -17.81 -20.19
N CYS A 72 -9.92 -17.03 -21.06
CA CYS A 72 -10.74 -17.47 -22.17
C CYS A 72 -10.14 -17.02 -23.51
N HIS A 73 -10.82 -16.13 -24.22
CA HIS A 73 -10.40 -15.71 -25.57
C HIS A 73 -9.59 -14.40 -25.56
N GLY A 74 -9.46 -13.70 -24.39
CA GLY A 74 -8.72 -12.45 -24.25
C GLY A 74 -7.22 -12.59 -24.02
N ASN A 75 -6.62 -13.79 -24.16
CA ASN A 75 -5.16 -13.96 -24.06
C ASN A 75 -4.51 -13.89 -25.46
N LYS A 76 -3.17 -13.83 -25.50
CA LYS A 76 -2.39 -13.67 -26.72
C LYS A 76 -2.71 -14.68 -27.85
N ASN A 77 -3.09 -15.89 -27.51
CA ASN A 77 -3.33 -16.95 -28.49
C ASN A 77 -4.84 -17.24 -28.68
N GLY A 78 -5.70 -16.73 -27.78
CA GLY A 78 -7.10 -17.15 -27.69
C GLY A 78 -7.25 -18.63 -27.32
N LYS A 79 -8.43 -19.06 -26.93
CA LYS A 79 -8.76 -20.49 -26.82
C LYS A 79 -9.42 -20.99 -28.09
N GLY A 80 -9.03 -22.17 -28.57
CA GLY A 80 -9.61 -22.78 -29.77
C GLY A 80 -9.43 -21.94 -31.03
N GLY A 81 -8.37 -21.14 -31.14
CA GLY A 81 -8.13 -20.24 -32.27
C GLY A 81 -9.09 -19.05 -32.35
N PHE A 82 -9.85 -18.77 -31.30
CA PHE A 82 -10.69 -17.59 -31.18
C PHE A 82 -10.01 -16.61 -30.23
N GLN A 83 -9.48 -15.52 -30.79
CA GLN A 83 -8.81 -14.47 -30.04
C GLN A 83 -9.64 -13.20 -30.03
N LEU A 84 -10.00 -12.75 -28.85
CA LEU A 84 -10.58 -11.43 -28.61
C LEU A 84 -9.56 -10.52 -27.93
N SER A 85 -9.76 -9.24 -28.04
CA SER A 85 -8.99 -8.29 -27.24
C SER A 85 -9.31 -8.46 -25.75
N LEU A 86 -8.29 -8.34 -24.89
CA LEU A 86 -8.48 -8.49 -23.45
C LEU A 86 -9.50 -7.48 -22.92
N ARG A 87 -10.58 -7.98 -22.31
CA ARG A 87 -11.69 -7.17 -21.77
C ARG A 87 -12.35 -6.24 -22.80
N GLY A 88 -12.27 -6.55 -24.09
CA GLY A 88 -12.89 -5.76 -25.16
C GLY A 88 -12.20 -4.43 -25.44
N GLN A 89 -10.90 -4.35 -25.25
CA GLN A 89 -10.11 -3.11 -25.36
C GLN A 89 -9.89 -2.62 -26.79
N ASP A 90 -10.02 -3.49 -27.76
CA ASP A 90 -9.83 -3.20 -29.19
C ASP A 90 -11.05 -3.69 -29.99
N PRO A 91 -12.14 -2.92 -30.00
CA PRO A 91 -13.38 -3.31 -30.68
C PRO A 91 -13.20 -3.52 -32.19
N ASP A 92 -12.24 -2.82 -32.84
CA ASP A 92 -11.97 -3.00 -34.27
C ASP A 92 -11.44 -4.39 -34.57
N ILE A 93 -10.49 -4.89 -33.78
CA ILE A 93 -9.97 -6.26 -33.90
C ILE A 93 -11.07 -7.27 -33.57
N ASP A 94 -11.83 -7.04 -32.49
CA ASP A 94 -12.89 -7.94 -32.07
C ASP A 94 -14.01 -8.09 -33.12
N TYR A 95 -14.37 -6.97 -33.77
CA TYR A 95 -15.32 -7.00 -34.90
C TYR A 95 -14.78 -7.86 -36.05
N LEU A 96 -13.54 -7.65 -36.47
CA LEU A 96 -12.93 -8.44 -37.56
C LEU A 96 -12.81 -9.92 -37.18
N THR A 97 -12.43 -10.22 -35.97
CA THR A 97 -12.31 -11.58 -35.45
C THR A 97 -13.66 -12.31 -35.46
N LEU A 98 -14.74 -11.62 -35.11
CA LEU A 98 -16.08 -12.21 -35.13
C LEU A 98 -16.63 -12.41 -36.55
N THR A 99 -16.44 -11.39 -37.41
CA THR A 99 -17.16 -11.30 -38.68
C THR A 99 -16.34 -11.73 -39.90
N ARG A 100 -14.99 -11.84 -39.80
CA ARG A 100 -14.13 -12.13 -40.96
C ARG A 100 -13.18 -13.31 -40.74
N ASP A 101 -12.68 -13.46 -39.52
CA ASP A 101 -11.66 -14.47 -39.24
C ASP A 101 -12.21 -15.90 -39.44
N LEU A 102 -11.38 -16.79 -40.01
CA LEU A 102 -11.73 -18.16 -40.33
C LEU A 102 -13.07 -18.25 -41.14
N PHE A 103 -13.22 -17.42 -42.19
CA PHE A 103 -14.40 -17.37 -43.04
C PHE A 103 -15.70 -17.07 -42.26
N ALA A 104 -15.64 -16.25 -41.24
CA ALA A 104 -16.76 -15.88 -40.38
C ALA A 104 -17.51 -17.06 -39.70
N ARG A 105 -16.84 -18.22 -39.53
CA ARG A 105 -17.48 -19.47 -39.01
C ARG A 105 -18.17 -19.31 -37.66
N ARG A 106 -17.94 -18.22 -36.93
CA ARG A 106 -18.49 -18.00 -35.59
C ARG A 106 -19.91 -17.47 -35.61
N ILE A 107 -20.36 -16.98 -36.75
CA ILE A 107 -21.63 -16.32 -36.94
C ILE A 107 -22.34 -16.92 -38.18
N ASP A 108 -23.63 -17.24 -38.06
CA ASP A 108 -24.48 -17.60 -39.16
C ASP A 108 -25.52 -16.49 -39.35
N PRO A 109 -25.43 -15.65 -40.39
CA PRO A 109 -26.36 -14.57 -40.61
C PRO A 109 -27.69 -15.05 -41.21
N LEU A 110 -27.75 -16.28 -41.79
CA LEU A 110 -28.95 -16.87 -42.37
C LEU A 110 -29.80 -17.55 -41.29
N ASP A 111 -29.15 -18.18 -40.32
CA ASP A 111 -29.79 -18.75 -39.13
C ASP A 111 -29.04 -18.28 -37.87
N PRO A 112 -29.35 -17.09 -37.35
CA PRO A 112 -28.64 -16.49 -36.23
C PRO A 112 -28.51 -17.40 -34.99
N GLU A 113 -29.50 -18.23 -34.73
CA GLU A 113 -29.55 -19.14 -33.58
C GLU A 113 -28.54 -20.29 -33.71
N GLN A 114 -28.10 -20.64 -34.93
CA GLN A 114 -27.07 -21.62 -35.22
C GLN A 114 -25.63 -21.03 -35.15
N SER A 115 -25.51 -19.77 -34.85
CA SER A 115 -24.20 -19.14 -34.70
C SER A 115 -23.38 -19.80 -33.59
N LEU A 116 -22.13 -20.21 -33.87
CA LEU A 116 -21.24 -20.84 -32.87
C LEU A 116 -21.03 -20.01 -31.59
N ILE A 117 -21.10 -18.69 -31.70
CA ILE A 117 -20.99 -17.83 -30.56
C ILE A 117 -22.15 -17.99 -29.59
N LEU A 118 -23.36 -18.23 -30.08
CA LEU A 118 -24.55 -18.50 -29.28
C LEU A 118 -24.57 -19.94 -28.76
N LEU A 119 -24.38 -20.93 -29.66
CA LEU A 119 -24.42 -22.36 -29.34
C LEU A 119 -23.41 -22.74 -28.27
N LYS A 120 -22.18 -22.21 -28.36
CA LYS A 120 -21.12 -22.48 -27.37
C LYS A 120 -21.37 -21.76 -26.04
N ALA A 121 -21.76 -20.51 -26.07
CA ALA A 121 -21.98 -19.73 -24.88
C ALA A 121 -23.14 -20.23 -24.01
N THR A 122 -24.16 -20.83 -24.66
CA THR A 122 -25.34 -21.49 -24.05
C THR A 122 -25.11 -22.97 -23.76
N THR A 123 -23.94 -23.54 -24.07
CA THR A 123 -23.62 -24.98 -23.94
C THR A 123 -24.51 -25.92 -24.73
N GLN A 124 -25.19 -25.46 -25.79
CA GLN A 124 -25.88 -26.32 -26.73
C GLN A 124 -24.91 -27.23 -27.49
N ILE A 125 -23.69 -26.78 -27.65
CA ILE A 125 -22.53 -27.58 -28.06
C ILE A 125 -21.40 -27.45 -27.04
N ALA A 126 -20.52 -28.44 -27.00
CA ALA A 126 -19.43 -28.52 -26.03
C ALA A 126 -18.55 -27.25 -26.00
N HIS A 127 -18.41 -26.66 -24.81
CA HIS A 127 -17.64 -25.44 -24.54
C HIS A 127 -16.83 -25.59 -23.26
N GLU A 128 -15.51 -25.61 -23.36
CA GLU A 128 -14.63 -25.67 -22.17
C GLU A 128 -14.87 -24.55 -21.17
N GLY A 129 -15.29 -23.39 -21.68
CA GLY A 129 -15.64 -22.24 -20.85
C GLY A 129 -16.92 -22.43 -20.02
N GLY A 130 -17.70 -23.50 -20.24
CA GLY A 130 -19.00 -23.75 -19.64
C GLY A 130 -20.08 -22.77 -20.09
N LEU A 131 -21.21 -22.78 -19.40
CA LEU A 131 -22.34 -21.88 -19.61
C LEU A 131 -21.93 -20.42 -19.33
N ARG A 132 -22.20 -19.53 -20.27
CA ARG A 132 -21.91 -18.09 -20.13
C ARG A 132 -23.17 -17.27 -19.91
N PHE A 133 -24.25 -17.61 -20.60
CA PHE A 133 -25.56 -17.01 -20.43
C PHE A 133 -26.65 -17.98 -20.90
N GLN A 134 -27.89 -17.74 -20.46
CA GLN A 134 -29.05 -18.53 -20.84
C GLN A 134 -29.61 -18.09 -22.20
N MET A 135 -30.40 -18.95 -22.87
CA MET A 135 -31.02 -18.65 -24.16
C MET A 135 -32.02 -17.49 -24.11
N GLU A 136 -32.65 -17.25 -22.96
CA GLU A 136 -33.63 -16.16 -22.76
C GLU A 136 -33.02 -14.92 -22.09
N SER A 137 -31.69 -14.89 -21.95
CA SER A 137 -31.01 -13.75 -21.29
C SER A 137 -30.84 -12.56 -22.21
N GLU A 138 -30.66 -11.38 -21.66
CA GLU A 138 -30.37 -10.16 -22.40
C GLU A 138 -29.10 -10.31 -23.27
N GLU A 139 -28.08 -11.01 -22.77
CA GLU A 139 -26.86 -11.28 -23.52
C GLU A 139 -27.09 -12.07 -24.77
N TYR A 140 -27.92 -13.11 -24.69
CA TYR A 140 -28.32 -13.90 -25.85
C TYR A 140 -29.06 -13.05 -26.87
N GLU A 141 -30.04 -12.29 -26.41
CA GLU A 141 -30.91 -11.49 -27.27
C GLU A 141 -30.16 -10.34 -27.95
N VAL A 142 -29.23 -9.69 -27.27
CA VAL A 142 -28.36 -8.65 -27.85
C VAL A 142 -27.54 -9.26 -29.00
N LEU A 143 -26.88 -10.38 -28.79
CA LEU A 143 -26.07 -11.03 -29.83
C LEU A 143 -26.94 -11.50 -30.99
N ARG A 144 -28.08 -12.17 -30.72
CA ARG A 144 -29.02 -12.66 -31.73
C ARG A 144 -29.54 -11.52 -32.61
N ARG A 145 -30.00 -10.41 -32.02
CA ARG A 145 -30.51 -9.25 -32.77
C ARG A 145 -29.43 -8.59 -33.63
N TRP A 146 -28.20 -8.46 -33.10
CA TRP A 146 -27.06 -7.91 -33.84
C TRP A 146 -26.76 -8.77 -35.08
N ILE A 147 -26.75 -10.10 -34.95
CA ILE A 147 -26.56 -11.04 -36.06
C ILE A 147 -27.72 -10.95 -37.05
N THR A 148 -28.96 -10.99 -36.59
CA THR A 148 -30.18 -10.86 -37.43
C THR A 148 -30.21 -9.59 -38.27
N LYS A 149 -29.62 -8.48 -37.75
CA LYS A 149 -29.52 -7.20 -38.45
C LYS A 149 -28.35 -7.14 -39.44
N GLY A 150 -27.69 -8.26 -39.70
CA GLY A 150 -26.52 -8.33 -40.61
C GLY A 150 -25.24 -7.80 -40.03
N MET A 151 -25.08 -7.82 -38.71
CA MET A 151 -23.86 -7.45 -37.99
C MET A 151 -23.35 -6.04 -38.31
N PRO A 152 -24.15 -5.00 -38.11
CA PRO A 152 -23.73 -3.64 -38.42
C PRO A 152 -22.45 -3.27 -37.68
N ASN A 153 -21.54 -2.62 -38.42
CA ASN A 153 -20.33 -2.02 -37.84
C ASN A 153 -20.59 -0.54 -37.54
N ASP A 154 -20.81 -0.21 -36.31
CA ASP A 154 -21.05 1.16 -35.85
C ASP A 154 -19.86 1.80 -35.17
N LEU A 155 -18.66 1.18 -35.24
CA LEU A 155 -17.45 1.64 -34.51
C LEU A 155 -17.06 3.09 -34.77
N ALA A 156 -17.34 3.60 -35.99
CA ALA A 156 -17.09 4.99 -36.34
C ALA A 156 -18.22 5.95 -35.93
N SER A 157 -19.47 5.48 -35.86
CA SER A 157 -20.66 6.31 -35.69
C SER A 157 -21.27 6.24 -34.29
N ALA A 158 -21.10 5.12 -33.58
CA ALA A 158 -21.63 4.97 -32.24
C ALA A 158 -21.07 6.01 -31.26
N PRO A 159 -21.91 6.60 -30.40
CA PRO A 159 -21.44 7.51 -29.36
C PRO A 159 -20.38 6.84 -28.45
N LYS A 160 -19.30 7.56 -28.17
CA LYS A 160 -18.25 7.08 -27.27
C LYS A 160 -18.72 7.20 -25.83
N LEU A 161 -18.48 6.15 -25.03
CA LEU A 161 -18.68 6.20 -23.60
C LEU A 161 -17.68 7.19 -22.98
N GLU A 162 -18.16 8.14 -22.16
CA GLU A 162 -17.30 9.08 -21.43
C GLU A 162 -17.06 8.62 -20.01
N ARG A 163 -18.14 8.24 -19.28
CA ARG A 163 -18.07 7.79 -17.88
C ARG A 163 -19.29 6.94 -17.52
N ILE A 164 -19.17 6.28 -16.38
CA ILE A 164 -20.31 5.64 -15.69
C ILE A 164 -20.56 6.33 -14.36
N GLU A 165 -21.82 6.40 -13.96
CA GLU A 165 -22.26 6.91 -12.66
C GLU A 165 -22.99 5.79 -11.93
N ILE A 166 -22.62 5.54 -10.67
CA ILE A 166 -23.17 4.42 -9.90
C ILE A 166 -23.87 4.94 -8.65
N THR A 167 -25.06 4.41 -8.41
CA THR A 167 -25.85 4.77 -7.23
C THR A 167 -26.22 3.52 -6.44
N PRO A 168 -25.89 3.46 -5.13
CA PRO A 168 -25.05 4.39 -4.39
C PRO A 168 -23.55 4.13 -4.66
N GLN A 169 -22.72 5.18 -4.62
CA GLN A 169 -21.26 5.07 -4.73
C GLN A 169 -20.59 4.67 -3.40
N GLU A 170 -21.25 5.00 -2.28
CA GLU A 170 -20.82 4.60 -0.94
C GLU A 170 -22.05 4.29 -0.08
N LYS A 171 -22.02 3.20 0.71
CA LYS A 171 -23.09 2.92 1.66
C LYS A 171 -22.58 2.12 2.86
N VAL A 172 -23.04 2.53 4.05
CA VAL A 172 -22.91 1.76 5.29
C VAL A 172 -24.24 1.04 5.54
N LEU A 173 -24.19 -0.26 5.70
CA LEU A 173 -25.33 -1.14 5.97
C LEU A 173 -25.18 -1.73 7.36
N ILE A 174 -26.05 -1.32 8.26
CA ILE A 174 -26.06 -1.78 9.64
C ILE A 174 -27.08 -2.93 9.76
N GLU A 175 -26.69 -4.03 10.38
CA GLU A 175 -27.61 -5.15 10.65
C GLU A 175 -28.95 -4.67 11.25
N PRO A 176 -30.11 -5.17 10.76
CA PRO A 176 -30.31 -6.31 9.86
C PRO A 176 -30.16 -6.00 8.37
N ALA A 177 -29.90 -4.74 7.95
CA ALA A 177 -29.69 -4.43 6.55
C ALA A 177 -28.46 -5.15 6.01
N GLY A 178 -28.66 -6.01 5.00
CA GLY A 178 -27.60 -6.86 4.43
C GLY A 178 -27.53 -6.85 2.91
N GLN A 179 -28.30 -5.98 2.25
CA GLN A 179 -28.31 -5.90 0.78
C GLN A 179 -28.47 -4.49 0.26
N VAL A 180 -27.96 -4.24 -0.92
CA VAL A 180 -28.09 -2.96 -1.64
C VAL A 180 -28.10 -3.23 -3.14
N GLN A 181 -29.03 -2.60 -3.86
CA GLN A 181 -29.08 -2.59 -5.31
C GLN A 181 -28.15 -1.49 -5.81
N LEU A 182 -27.28 -1.84 -6.75
CA LEU A 182 -26.47 -0.87 -7.51
C LEU A 182 -27.21 -0.57 -8.82
N GLN A 183 -27.23 0.70 -9.20
CA GLN A 183 -27.71 1.19 -10.49
C GLN A 183 -26.54 1.83 -11.23
N VAL A 184 -26.38 1.52 -12.50
CA VAL A 184 -25.26 1.97 -13.34
C VAL A 184 -25.77 2.76 -14.52
N GLN A 185 -25.48 4.05 -14.58
CA GLN A 185 -25.82 4.95 -15.68
C GLN A 185 -24.58 5.25 -16.52
N ALA A 186 -24.64 4.89 -17.80
CA ALA A 186 -23.59 5.25 -18.77
C ALA A 186 -23.88 6.63 -19.37
N LYS A 187 -22.85 7.49 -19.44
CA LYS A 187 -22.91 8.80 -20.09
C LYS A 187 -22.06 8.78 -21.35
N PHE A 188 -22.64 9.20 -22.45
CA PHE A 188 -22.02 9.18 -23.77
C PHE A 188 -21.69 10.59 -24.27
N ALA A 189 -20.75 10.68 -25.22
CA ALA A 189 -20.25 11.94 -25.77
C ALA A 189 -21.29 12.80 -26.52
N ASP A 190 -22.41 12.20 -26.93
CA ASP A 190 -23.56 12.89 -27.52
C ASP A 190 -24.54 13.45 -26.47
N GLY A 191 -24.21 13.30 -25.18
CA GLY A 191 -25.07 13.69 -24.06
C GLY A 191 -26.11 12.63 -23.65
N ALA A 192 -26.25 11.53 -24.39
CA ALA A 192 -27.17 10.45 -24.05
C ALA A 192 -26.80 9.78 -22.72
N THR A 193 -27.80 9.36 -21.97
CA THR A 193 -27.69 8.58 -20.73
C THR A 193 -28.45 7.29 -20.87
N ARG A 194 -27.86 6.16 -20.48
CA ARG A 194 -28.48 4.85 -20.55
C ARG A 194 -28.23 4.04 -19.27
N ASP A 195 -29.26 3.38 -18.77
CA ASP A 195 -29.12 2.36 -17.74
C ASP A 195 -28.42 1.13 -18.34
N VAL A 196 -27.27 0.78 -17.75
CA VAL A 196 -26.45 -0.37 -18.18
C VAL A 196 -26.21 -1.34 -17.01
N THR A 197 -27.07 -1.29 -16.00
CA THR A 197 -26.96 -2.10 -14.78
C THR A 197 -26.85 -3.59 -15.11
N THR A 198 -27.64 -4.09 -16.03
CA THR A 198 -27.64 -5.49 -16.46
C THR A 198 -26.47 -5.84 -17.38
N LEU A 199 -25.84 -4.87 -18.03
CA LEU A 199 -24.67 -5.06 -18.90
C LEU A 199 -23.34 -4.80 -18.20
N ALA A 200 -23.35 -4.21 -17.01
CA ALA A 200 -22.16 -3.95 -16.23
C ALA A 200 -21.59 -5.23 -15.58
N VAL A 201 -20.28 -5.28 -15.43
CA VAL A 201 -19.55 -6.35 -14.73
C VAL A 201 -19.30 -5.90 -13.29
N TYR A 202 -19.55 -6.79 -12.33
CA TYR A 202 -19.39 -6.54 -10.89
C TYR A 202 -18.33 -7.48 -10.32
N GLU A 203 -17.25 -6.91 -9.80
CA GLU A 203 -16.11 -7.65 -9.24
C GLU A 203 -15.92 -7.24 -7.77
N PRO A 204 -16.38 -8.03 -6.78
CA PRO A 204 -16.13 -7.74 -5.37
C PRO A 204 -14.64 -7.97 -5.04
N ALA A 205 -14.04 -7.04 -4.28
CA ALA A 205 -12.62 -7.08 -3.95
C ALA A 205 -12.25 -8.21 -2.97
N ASN A 206 -13.23 -8.70 -2.20
CA ASN A 206 -13.03 -9.77 -1.21
C ASN A 206 -14.32 -10.58 -1.02
N GLY A 207 -14.26 -11.61 -0.18
CA GLY A 207 -15.38 -12.52 0.09
C GLY A 207 -16.46 -11.97 1.04
N LEU A 208 -16.46 -10.68 1.39
CA LEU A 208 -17.42 -10.08 2.32
C LEU A 208 -18.78 -9.82 1.66
N ALA A 209 -18.84 -9.78 0.34
CA ALA A 209 -20.08 -9.60 -0.43
C ALA A 209 -20.14 -10.52 -1.63
N LYS A 210 -21.37 -10.91 -2.01
CA LYS A 210 -21.69 -11.47 -3.32
C LYS A 210 -22.53 -10.48 -4.11
N VAL A 211 -22.27 -10.39 -5.40
CA VAL A 211 -23.03 -9.52 -6.30
C VAL A 211 -23.72 -10.38 -7.33
N SER A 212 -25.03 -10.18 -7.51
CA SER A 212 -25.79 -10.83 -8.57
C SER A 212 -25.54 -10.18 -9.94
N HIS A 213 -25.99 -10.84 -10.98
CA HIS A 213 -25.86 -10.39 -12.36
C HIS A 213 -26.47 -9.00 -12.62
N ASP A 214 -27.55 -8.68 -11.94
CA ASP A 214 -28.31 -7.42 -12.02
C ASP A 214 -27.84 -6.35 -11.00
N GLY A 215 -26.68 -6.56 -10.35
CA GLY A 215 -26.07 -5.57 -9.46
C GLY A 215 -26.61 -5.57 -8.01
N LEU A 216 -27.37 -6.60 -7.59
CA LEU A 216 -27.76 -6.72 -6.19
C LEU A 216 -26.60 -7.28 -5.35
N VAL A 217 -26.08 -6.45 -4.46
CA VAL A 217 -25.04 -6.82 -3.51
C VAL A 217 -25.66 -7.42 -2.26
N ARG A 218 -25.19 -8.59 -1.82
CA ARG A 218 -25.60 -9.25 -0.58
C ARG A 218 -24.41 -9.50 0.32
N ARG A 219 -24.54 -9.10 1.58
CA ARG A 219 -23.54 -9.35 2.63
C ARG A 219 -23.29 -10.85 2.83
N GLN A 220 -22.05 -11.24 2.95
CA GLN A 220 -21.61 -12.55 3.43
C GLN A 220 -21.07 -12.47 4.88
N ASN A 221 -20.23 -11.46 5.13
CA ASN A 221 -19.64 -11.19 6.45
C ASN A 221 -19.63 -9.69 6.75
N ALA A 222 -19.43 -9.33 8.01
CA ALA A 222 -19.18 -7.95 8.43
C ALA A 222 -17.80 -7.47 7.99
N GLY A 223 -17.68 -6.18 7.70
CA GLY A 223 -16.43 -5.54 7.28
C GLY A 223 -16.63 -4.59 6.11
N GLU A 224 -15.54 -3.98 5.65
CA GLU A 224 -15.56 -3.08 4.50
C GLU A 224 -15.12 -3.81 3.22
N THR A 225 -15.78 -3.51 2.14
CA THR A 225 -15.49 -4.07 0.82
C THR A 225 -15.68 -3.01 -0.26
N THR A 226 -15.00 -3.23 -1.38
CA THR A 226 -15.21 -2.47 -2.60
C THR A 226 -15.78 -3.42 -3.66
N VAL A 227 -16.79 -2.97 -4.38
CA VAL A 227 -17.28 -3.63 -5.60
C VAL A 227 -16.81 -2.79 -6.77
N LEU A 228 -15.93 -3.33 -7.61
CA LEU A 228 -15.56 -2.69 -8.85
C LEU A 228 -16.67 -2.93 -9.87
N VAL A 229 -17.21 -1.83 -10.38
CA VAL A 229 -18.22 -1.86 -11.45
C VAL A 229 -17.54 -1.42 -12.74
N ARG A 230 -17.67 -2.25 -13.78
CA ARG A 230 -17.06 -1.97 -15.08
C ARG A 230 -18.09 -2.08 -16.19
N TYR A 231 -18.12 -1.08 -17.05
CA TYR A 231 -18.84 -1.12 -18.31
C TYR A 231 -17.92 -0.62 -19.42
N LEU A 232 -17.65 -1.48 -20.40
CA LEU A 232 -16.64 -1.26 -21.44
C LEU A 232 -15.28 -0.90 -20.83
N HIS A 233 -14.72 0.27 -21.17
CA HIS A 233 -13.43 0.77 -20.66
C HIS A 233 -13.52 1.57 -19.38
N CYS A 234 -14.72 1.98 -18.95
CA CYS A 234 -14.92 2.72 -17.70
C CYS A 234 -15.01 1.78 -16.51
N GLN A 235 -14.38 2.17 -15.40
CA GLN A 235 -14.34 1.41 -14.14
C GLN A 235 -14.51 2.36 -12.97
N GLU A 236 -15.43 2.03 -12.05
CA GLU A 236 -15.67 2.83 -10.85
C GLU A 236 -15.84 1.93 -9.63
N PRO A 237 -15.23 2.28 -8.49
CA PRO A 237 -15.38 1.54 -7.25
C PRO A 237 -16.62 1.99 -6.48
N VAL A 238 -17.38 1.03 -5.95
CA VAL A 238 -18.42 1.25 -4.95
C VAL A 238 -17.93 0.80 -3.59
N ARG A 239 -17.93 1.68 -2.61
CA ARG A 239 -17.48 1.37 -1.25
C ARG A 239 -18.65 0.97 -0.37
N LEU A 240 -18.59 -0.19 0.23
CA LEU A 240 -19.62 -0.73 1.11
C LEU A 240 -19.02 -1.14 2.46
N ALA A 241 -19.75 -0.82 3.52
CA ALA A 241 -19.43 -1.28 4.87
C ALA A 241 -20.61 -2.04 5.44
N PHE A 242 -20.39 -3.28 5.86
CA PHE A 242 -21.38 -4.12 6.55
C PHE A 242 -21.06 -4.13 8.03
N VAL A 243 -21.84 -3.41 8.81
CA VAL A 243 -21.62 -3.16 10.23
C VAL A 243 -22.53 -4.06 11.06
N PRO A 244 -22.01 -4.76 12.09
CA PRO A 244 -22.83 -5.53 13.03
C PRO A 244 -23.85 -4.65 13.76
N ALA A 245 -24.94 -5.22 14.23
CA ALA A 245 -26.01 -4.50 14.90
C ALA A 245 -25.52 -3.74 16.15
N ARG A 246 -24.63 -4.33 16.94
CA ARG A 246 -24.09 -3.80 18.23
C ARG A 246 -25.15 -3.12 19.09
N PRO A 247 -26.11 -3.87 19.66
CA PRO A 247 -27.12 -3.31 20.55
C PRO A 247 -26.46 -2.55 21.71
N GLY A 248 -26.99 -1.38 22.05
CA GLY A 248 -26.44 -0.53 23.11
C GLY A 248 -25.15 0.23 22.77
N PHE A 249 -24.70 0.22 21.50
CA PHE A 249 -23.56 1.03 21.12
C PHE A 249 -23.77 2.51 21.41
N ALA A 250 -22.90 3.08 22.23
CA ALA A 250 -22.82 4.51 22.50
C ALA A 250 -21.47 5.04 21.97
N TRP A 251 -21.52 6.10 21.19
CA TRP A 251 -20.32 6.77 20.72
C TRP A 251 -19.58 7.46 21.87
N THR A 252 -18.33 7.11 22.11
CA THR A 252 -17.47 7.79 23.06
C THR A 252 -16.86 9.01 22.39
N LYS A 253 -17.38 10.20 22.73
CA LYS A 253 -16.83 11.46 22.17
C LYS A 253 -15.40 11.65 22.67
N MET A 254 -14.44 11.60 21.76
CA MET A 254 -13.03 11.83 22.04
C MET A 254 -12.64 13.28 21.71
N PRO A 255 -11.72 13.90 22.45
CA PRO A 255 -11.12 15.17 22.06
C PRO A 255 -10.42 15.04 20.70
N VAL A 256 -10.47 16.10 19.91
CA VAL A 256 -9.84 16.23 18.60
C VAL A 256 -8.62 17.12 18.75
N ASN A 257 -7.46 16.69 18.25
CA ASN A 257 -6.23 17.47 18.26
C ASN A 257 -6.05 18.29 16.98
N ASN A 258 -6.45 17.71 15.83
CA ASN A 258 -6.40 18.37 14.53
C ASN A 258 -7.42 17.71 13.57
N TYR A 259 -7.51 18.21 12.33
CA TYR A 259 -8.48 17.73 11.33
C TYR A 259 -8.31 16.24 10.95
N ILE A 260 -7.13 15.63 11.18
CA ILE A 260 -6.94 14.18 10.97
C ILE A 260 -7.91 13.40 11.86
N ASP A 261 -8.01 13.79 13.12
CA ASP A 261 -8.90 13.14 14.08
C ASP A 261 -10.36 13.33 13.70
N GLU A 262 -10.73 14.52 13.18
CA GLU A 262 -12.09 14.79 12.71
C GLU A 262 -12.52 13.79 11.63
N HIS A 263 -11.70 13.61 10.62
CA HIS A 263 -11.97 12.66 9.53
C HIS A 263 -12.03 11.21 10.01
N ILE A 264 -11.08 10.79 10.84
CA ILE A 264 -11.01 9.40 11.34
C ILE A 264 -12.21 9.13 12.26
N PHE A 265 -12.46 9.98 13.24
CA PHE A 265 -13.52 9.76 14.22
C PHE A 265 -14.92 9.85 13.60
N ALA A 266 -15.13 10.73 12.61
CA ALA A 266 -16.38 10.77 11.86
C ALA A 266 -16.67 9.43 11.15
N LYS A 267 -15.66 8.81 10.54
CA LYS A 267 -15.80 7.49 9.91
C LYS A 267 -16.03 6.39 10.96
N LEU A 268 -15.27 6.38 12.05
CA LEU A 268 -15.43 5.41 13.14
C LEU A 268 -16.83 5.46 13.75
N GLN A 269 -17.37 6.65 13.95
CA GLN A 269 -18.75 6.83 14.44
C GLN A 269 -19.77 6.22 13.48
N ARG A 270 -19.62 6.43 12.16
CA ARG A 270 -20.49 5.81 11.14
C ARG A 270 -20.40 4.28 11.13
N LEU A 271 -19.21 3.72 11.41
CA LEU A 271 -18.96 2.28 11.49
C LEU A 271 -19.30 1.68 12.86
N ARG A 272 -19.81 2.47 13.81
CA ARG A 272 -20.08 2.06 15.21
C ARG A 272 -18.85 1.43 15.88
N MET A 273 -17.69 2.05 15.73
CA MET A 273 -16.44 1.66 16.38
C MET A 273 -15.92 2.77 17.25
N ASN A 274 -15.73 2.52 18.54
CA ASN A 274 -15.06 3.47 19.42
C ASN A 274 -13.54 3.36 19.26
N PRO A 275 -12.81 4.48 19.20
CA PRO A 275 -11.36 4.43 19.23
C PRO A 275 -10.85 3.90 20.57
N SER A 276 -9.66 3.31 20.55
CA SER A 276 -8.95 2.95 21.78
C SER A 276 -8.55 4.18 22.58
N GLU A 277 -8.19 3.99 23.84
CA GLU A 277 -7.68 5.09 24.69
C GLU A 277 -6.30 5.56 24.19
N LEU A 278 -5.82 6.69 24.74
CA LEU A 278 -4.45 7.14 24.52
C LEU A 278 -3.46 6.13 25.11
N CYS A 279 -2.38 5.88 24.41
CA CYS A 279 -1.28 5.08 24.93
C CYS A 279 -0.58 5.80 26.11
N SER A 280 0.10 5.05 26.96
CA SER A 280 0.92 5.61 28.04
C SER A 280 2.10 6.41 27.48
N ASP A 281 2.71 7.28 28.29
CA ASP A 281 3.88 8.05 27.87
C ASP A 281 5.10 7.17 27.59
N GLN A 282 5.22 6.03 28.26
CA GLN A 282 6.28 5.03 27.98
C GLN A 282 6.11 4.43 26.56
N VAL A 283 4.89 4.06 26.21
CA VAL A 283 4.57 3.56 24.86
C VAL A 283 4.76 4.66 23.83
N PHE A 284 4.33 5.88 24.13
CA PHE A 284 4.45 7.01 23.20
C PHE A 284 5.91 7.35 22.88
N ILE A 285 6.77 7.52 23.89
CA ILE A 285 8.18 7.86 23.65
C ILE A 285 8.89 6.75 22.89
N ARG A 286 8.66 5.47 23.24
CA ARG A 286 9.22 4.34 22.50
C ARG A 286 8.78 4.37 21.04
N ARG A 287 7.49 4.58 20.77
CA ARG A 287 6.91 4.66 19.44
C ARG A 287 7.52 5.80 18.65
N ALA A 288 7.58 7.00 19.22
CA ALA A 288 8.11 8.18 18.56
C ALA A 288 9.61 8.03 18.18
N TYR A 289 10.41 7.45 19.05
CA TYR A 289 11.82 7.16 18.76
C TYR A 289 11.97 6.15 17.62
N LEU A 290 11.22 5.06 17.66
CA LEU A 290 11.25 4.03 16.61
C LEU A 290 10.75 4.57 15.26
N ASP A 291 9.68 5.37 15.24
CA ASP A 291 9.07 5.87 14.01
C ASP A 291 9.87 7.04 13.39
N LEU A 292 10.56 7.85 14.19
CA LEU A 292 11.34 8.97 13.70
C LEU A 292 12.83 8.68 13.54
N LEU A 293 13.41 7.94 14.50
CA LEU A 293 14.87 7.77 14.59
C LEU A 293 15.34 6.35 14.27
N GLY A 294 14.43 5.38 14.30
CA GLY A 294 14.75 3.97 14.11
C GLY A 294 15.51 3.32 15.27
N ILE A 295 15.56 3.95 16.45
CA ILE A 295 16.24 3.49 17.66
C ILE A 295 15.33 3.57 18.89
N LEU A 296 15.78 3.03 20.02
CA LEU A 296 15.12 3.19 21.31
C LEU A 296 15.55 4.48 22.00
N PRO A 297 14.71 5.10 22.87
CA PRO A 297 15.19 6.10 23.80
C PRO A 297 16.18 5.47 24.79
N THR A 298 17.12 6.24 25.31
CA THR A 298 17.92 5.80 26.47
C THR A 298 17.04 5.68 27.71
N ALA A 299 17.48 4.90 28.69
CA ALA A 299 16.74 4.77 29.94
C ALA A 299 16.57 6.12 30.66
N GLU A 300 17.56 7.03 30.53
CA GLU A 300 17.53 8.37 31.08
C GLU A 300 16.50 9.25 30.36
N GLU A 301 16.51 9.30 29.02
CA GLU A 301 15.52 10.02 28.20
C GLU A 301 14.10 9.56 28.52
N ALA A 302 13.89 8.25 28.62
CA ALA A 302 12.60 7.66 28.94
C ALA A 302 12.11 8.08 30.35
N ARG A 303 12.96 7.96 31.37
CA ARG A 303 12.63 8.38 32.74
C ARG A 303 12.37 9.88 32.83
N ALA A 304 13.21 10.70 32.19
CA ALA A 304 13.05 12.14 32.17
C ALA A 304 11.70 12.54 31.54
N PHE A 305 11.35 11.96 30.39
CA PHE A 305 10.09 12.23 29.72
C PHE A 305 8.88 11.83 30.57
N VAL A 306 8.87 10.64 31.13
CA VAL A 306 7.76 10.15 31.97
C VAL A 306 7.61 10.99 33.25
N SER A 307 8.72 11.40 33.90
CA SER A 307 8.70 12.17 35.14
C SER A 307 8.24 13.62 34.98
N GLN A 308 8.30 14.21 33.78
CA GLN A 308 7.82 15.57 33.52
C GLN A 308 6.33 15.73 33.85
N SER A 309 5.49 14.74 33.55
CA SER A 309 4.07 14.77 33.88
C SER A 309 3.80 14.92 35.38
N SER A 310 4.58 14.17 36.19
CA SER A 310 4.41 14.15 37.65
C SER A 310 4.87 15.45 38.29
N ARG A 311 5.91 16.12 37.75
CA ARG A 311 6.42 17.37 38.28
C ARG A 311 5.54 18.58 37.97
N GLU A 312 4.95 18.66 36.78
CA GLU A 312 4.05 19.76 36.40
C GLU A 312 2.72 19.67 37.15
N SER A 313 2.17 18.46 37.32
CA SER A 313 0.96 18.24 38.13
C SER A 313 1.17 18.61 39.61
N ARG A 314 2.30 18.25 40.20
CA ARG A 314 2.62 18.63 41.57
C ARG A 314 2.83 20.13 41.77
N ARG A 315 3.41 20.84 40.79
CA ARG A 315 3.60 22.31 40.86
C ARG A 315 2.28 23.06 40.77
N LYS A 316 1.24 22.48 40.13
CA LYS A 316 -0.07 23.09 39.98
C LYS A 316 -1.09 22.57 40.99
N GLY A 317 -0.72 21.68 41.90
CA GLY A 317 -1.65 21.07 42.87
C GLY A 317 -2.65 20.09 42.23
N GLU A 318 -2.40 19.64 41.02
CA GLU A 318 -3.28 18.70 40.29
C GLU A 318 -2.95 17.24 40.62
N PRO A 319 -3.92 16.31 40.66
CA PRO A 319 -3.68 14.91 40.97
C PRO A 319 -2.85 14.22 39.87
N SER A 320 -1.80 13.49 40.30
CA SER A 320 -0.79 12.92 39.42
C SER A 320 -1.04 11.50 38.90
N SER A 321 -2.08 10.83 39.40
CA SER A 321 -2.39 9.44 39.04
C SER A 321 -3.90 9.14 38.92
N LYS A 322 -4.27 8.10 38.15
CA LYS A 322 -5.67 7.62 38.05
C LYS A 322 -6.26 7.20 39.43
N SER A 323 -5.44 6.80 40.39
CA SER A 323 -5.87 6.45 41.73
C SER A 323 -6.23 7.68 42.59
N GLU A 324 -5.51 8.78 42.41
CA GLU A 324 -5.82 10.05 43.11
C GLU A 324 -7.08 10.71 42.53
N ILE A 325 -7.32 10.59 41.23
CA ILE A 325 -8.53 11.11 40.57
C ILE A 325 -9.79 10.35 41.01
N ARG A 326 -9.71 9.06 41.36
CA ARG A 326 -10.86 8.27 41.88
C ARG A 326 -11.37 8.75 43.23
N ASN A 327 -10.55 9.38 44.01
CA ASN A 327 -10.91 9.85 45.36
C ASN A 327 -11.55 11.25 45.39
N LEU A 328 -11.54 11.98 44.29
CA LEU A 328 -12.15 13.30 44.16
C LEU A 328 -13.60 13.17 43.60
N LYS A 329 -14.53 12.72 44.43
CA LYS A 329 -15.95 12.63 44.08
C LYS A 329 -16.69 13.97 44.27
N SER A 330 -16.65 14.83 43.25
CA SER A 330 -17.70 15.86 43.03
C SER A 330 -17.88 16.11 41.54
N ASP A 331 -19.11 16.08 41.03
CA ASP A 331 -19.48 16.00 39.61
C ASP A 331 -19.13 17.22 38.76
N THR A 332 -18.81 18.37 39.34
CA THR A 332 -18.45 19.59 38.62
C THR A 332 -16.93 19.80 38.43
N GLY A 333 -16.07 19.19 39.26
CA GLY A 333 -14.60 19.33 39.18
C GLY A 333 -13.91 18.39 38.21
N ARG A 334 -14.55 17.29 37.82
CA ARG A 334 -13.93 16.25 36.98
C ARG A 334 -13.61 16.70 35.56
N ASN A 335 -14.47 17.48 34.94
CA ASN A 335 -14.30 17.89 33.53
C ASN A 335 -13.16 18.87 33.32
N VAL A 336 -12.87 19.74 34.26
CA VAL A 336 -11.84 20.76 34.15
C VAL A 336 -10.44 20.15 34.38
N THR A 337 -10.31 19.25 35.35
CA THR A 337 -9.04 18.62 35.70
C THR A 337 -8.57 17.60 34.62
N SER A 338 -9.49 16.81 34.07
CA SER A 338 -9.15 15.85 33.01
C SER A 338 -8.72 16.55 31.71
N VAL A 339 -9.40 17.62 31.32
CA VAL A 339 -9.04 18.42 30.14
C VAL A 339 -7.67 19.09 30.28
N ALA A 340 -7.35 19.59 31.49
CA ALA A 340 -6.05 20.20 31.76
C ALA A 340 -4.90 19.20 31.69
N ILE A 341 -5.09 17.98 32.23
CA ILE A 341 -4.11 16.88 32.16
C ILE A 341 -3.87 16.46 30.71
N GLU A 342 -4.93 16.32 29.92
CA GLU A 342 -4.78 15.96 28.49
C GLU A 342 -4.04 17.04 27.70
N LYS A 343 -4.33 18.32 27.91
CA LYS A 343 -3.62 19.44 27.27
C LYS A 343 -2.13 19.45 27.62
N ASN A 344 -1.79 19.20 28.88
CA ASN A 344 -0.39 19.12 29.30
C ASN A 344 0.32 17.92 28.67
N THR A 345 -0.34 16.76 28.58
CA THR A 345 0.20 15.56 27.93
C THR A 345 0.43 15.82 26.45
N PHE A 346 -0.52 16.43 25.76
CA PHE A 346 -0.39 16.80 24.36
C PHE A 346 0.80 17.75 24.13
N ALA A 347 0.90 18.85 24.88
CA ALA A 347 1.99 19.81 24.74
C ALA A 347 3.37 19.19 25.01
N LYS A 348 3.47 18.27 25.98
CA LYS A 348 4.69 17.51 26.26
C LYS A 348 5.10 16.62 25.08
N ARG A 349 4.13 15.87 24.52
CA ARG A 349 4.36 14.98 23.40
C ARG A 349 4.74 15.74 22.13
N SER A 350 4.10 16.89 21.88
CA SER A 350 4.43 17.78 20.76
C SER A 350 5.86 18.30 20.86
N ARG A 351 6.30 18.74 22.04
CA ARG A 351 7.71 19.15 22.25
C ARG A 351 8.71 18.02 22.00
N LEU A 352 8.38 16.80 22.41
CA LEU A 352 9.23 15.64 22.11
C LEU A 352 9.32 15.40 20.61
N ILE A 353 8.20 15.44 19.88
CA ILE A 353 8.21 15.29 18.42
C ILE A 353 9.13 16.33 17.77
N ASP A 354 9.03 17.61 18.18
CA ASP A 354 9.88 18.68 17.66
C ASP A 354 11.36 18.41 17.91
N GLN A 355 11.72 17.97 19.12
CA GLN A 355 13.09 17.61 19.47
C GLN A 355 13.62 16.45 18.64
N LEU A 356 12.80 15.41 18.40
CA LEU A 356 13.22 14.24 17.63
C LEU A 356 13.43 14.55 16.15
N LEU A 357 12.62 15.45 15.58
CA LEU A 357 12.77 15.89 14.18
C LEU A 357 14.08 16.60 13.89
N GLU A 358 14.72 17.18 14.91
CA GLU A 358 16.01 17.87 14.76
C GLU A 358 17.23 16.96 15.01
N ARG A 359 17.01 15.71 15.44
CA ARG A 359 18.09 14.77 15.72
C ARG A 359 18.73 14.24 14.45
N PRO A 360 20.07 14.02 14.42
CA PRO A 360 20.76 13.46 13.25
C PRO A 360 20.28 12.05 12.87
N GLU A 361 19.80 11.27 13.84
CA GLU A 361 19.24 9.93 13.60
C GLU A 361 17.97 9.97 12.75
N PHE A 362 17.19 11.05 12.82
CA PHE A 362 16.06 11.29 11.92
C PHE A 362 16.52 11.28 10.47
N THR A 363 17.57 12.01 10.18
CA THR A 363 18.14 12.08 8.82
C THR A 363 18.59 10.70 8.33
N ASP A 364 19.29 9.93 9.17
CA ASP A 364 19.77 8.60 8.81
C ASP A 364 18.62 7.63 8.51
N PHE A 365 17.61 7.60 9.37
CA PHE A 365 16.49 6.69 9.26
C PHE A 365 15.58 7.01 8.05
N TRP A 366 15.33 8.28 7.78
CA TRP A 366 14.49 8.68 6.63
C TRP A 366 15.27 8.61 5.31
N ALA A 367 16.60 8.77 5.34
CA ALA A 367 17.45 8.51 4.17
C ALA A 367 17.42 7.03 3.75
N LEU A 368 17.36 6.10 4.69
CA LEU A 368 17.20 4.68 4.43
C LEU A 368 15.93 4.41 3.60
N LYS A 369 14.81 5.06 3.91
CA LYS A 369 13.53 4.88 3.18
C LYS A 369 13.63 5.31 1.72
N TRP A 370 14.25 6.46 1.48
CA TRP A 370 14.49 6.93 0.11
C TRP A 370 15.53 6.08 -0.62
N ALA A 371 16.55 5.60 0.07
CA ALA A 371 17.56 4.72 -0.53
C ALA A 371 16.96 3.39 -1.01
N ASP A 372 15.96 2.86 -0.30
CA ASP A 372 15.21 1.67 -0.75
C ASP A 372 14.45 1.98 -2.07
N LEU A 373 13.67 3.05 -2.11
CA LEU A 373 12.87 3.42 -3.27
C LEU A 373 13.68 3.80 -4.51
N LEU A 374 14.83 4.47 -4.31
CA LEU A 374 15.69 4.96 -5.38
C LEU A 374 16.77 3.94 -5.80
N ARG A 375 16.68 2.70 -5.31
CA ARG A 375 17.56 1.59 -5.68
C ARG A 375 19.04 1.91 -5.44
N VAL A 376 19.37 2.41 -4.24
CA VAL A 376 20.78 2.67 -3.86
C VAL A 376 21.47 1.35 -3.53
N GLU A 377 22.03 0.68 -4.57
CA GLU A 377 22.67 -0.63 -4.46
C GLU A 377 23.97 -0.69 -5.31
N ALA A 378 24.93 -1.50 -4.89
CA ALA A 378 26.28 -1.45 -5.43
C ALA A 378 26.47 -2.16 -6.78
N HIS A 379 25.51 -2.99 -7.18
CA HIS A 379 25.58 -3.72 -8.46
C HIS A 379 25.47 -2.76 -9.65
N SER A 380 24.51 -1.83 -9.57
CA SER A 380 24.30 -0.83 -10.64
C SER A 380 25.06 0.47 -10.42
N LEU A 381 25.37 0.85 -9.15
CA LEU A 381 25.94 2.16 -8.83
C LEU A 381 27.44 2.12 -8.51
N ASP A 382 28.05 0.97 -8.27
CA ASP A 382 29.33 0.77 -7.61
C ASP A 382 29.40 1.38 -6.18
N GLN A 383 30.49 1.16 -5.48
CA GLN A 383 30.65 1.60 -4.10
C GLN A 383 30.67 3.14 -3.96
N LYS A 384 31.36 3.83 -4.89
CA LYS A 384 31.48 5.31 -4.86
C LYS A 384 30.17 5.98 -5.27
N GLY A 385 29.48 5.43 -6.28
CA GLY A 385 28.14 5.89 -6.69
C GLY A 385 27.12 5.74 -5.56
N VAL A 386 27.12 4.60 -4.86
CA VAL A 386 26.29 4.35 -3.68
C VAL A 386 26.55 5.38 -2.59
N GLN A 387 27.82 5.59 -2.22
CA GLN A 387 28.18 6.57 -1.16
C GLN A 387 27.74 7.99 -1.53
N ASN A 388 28.03 8.43 -2.74
CA ASN A 388 27.69 9.77 -3.20
C ASN A 388 26.18 9.99 -3.28
N PHE A 389 25.42 9.01 -3.82
CA PHE A 389 23.99 9.13 -3.95
C PHE A 389 23.28 9.10 -2.60
N HIS A 390 23.68 8.18 -1.72
CA HIS A 390 23.17 8.14 -0.35
C HIS A 390 23.49 9.42 0.43
N HIS A 391 24.70 9.96 0.27
CA HIS A 391 25.08 11.22 0.92
C HIS A 391 24.19 12.39 0.45
N TRP A 392 23.92 12.49 -0.85
CA TRP A 392 23.02 13.51 -1.40
C TRP A 392 21.59 13.38 -0.85
N ILE A 393 21.06 12.14 -0.77
CA ILE A 393 19.75 11.88 -0.18
C ILE A 393 19.73 12.33 1.28
N ARG A 394 20.74 11.92 2.04
CA ARG A 394 20.88 12.23 3.45
C ARG A 394 20.99 13.75 3.70
N GLN A 395 21.80 14.44 2.91
CA GLN A 395 21.94 15.88 2.98
C GLN A 395 20.62 16.60 2.67
N SER A 396 19.89 16.17 1.65
CA SER A 396 18.61 16.75 1.29
C SER A 396 17.57 16.65 2.42
N ILE A 397 17.57 15.56 3.18
CA ILE A 397 16.72 15.37 4.35
C ILE A 397 17.19 16.21 5.54
N ALA A 398 18.51 16.28 5.78
CA ALA A 398 19.09 17.10 6.85
C ALA A 398 18.72 18.58 6.70
N GLU A 399 18.78 19.09 5.48
CA GLU A 399 18.42 20.45 5.11
C GLU A 399 16.90 20.71 5.06
N ASN A 400 16.08 19.70 5.34
CA ASN A 400 14.62 19.74 5.13
C ASN A 400 14.25 20.28 3.75
N LYS A 401 14.97 19.81 2.70
CA LYS A 401 14.72 20.24 1.32
C LYS A 401 13.26 19.97 0.94
N PRO A 402 12.51 20.97 0.44
CA PRO A 402 11.16 20.76 -0.04
C PRO A 402 11.07 19.58 -1.02
N LEU A 403 10.10 18.71 -0.84
CA LEU A 403 10.03 17.45 -1.57
C LEU A 403 9.87 17.66 -3.09
N ASP A 404 9.17 18.70 -3.51
CA ASP A 404 9.07 19.09 -4.92
C ASP A 404 10.45 19.44 -5.50
N ARG A 405 11.27 20.18 -4.76
CA ARG A 405 12.63 20.54 -5.16
C ARG A 405 13.55 19.31 -5.22
N PHE A 406 13.45 18.42 -4.21
CA PHE A 406 14.18 17.15 -4.22
C PHE A 406 13.88 16.34 -5.49
N VAL A 407 12.61 16.21 -5.86
CA VAL A 407 12.19 15.46 -7.04
C VAL A 407 12.61 16.14 -8.34
N ARG A 408 12.52 17.47 -8.41
CA ARG A 408 13.00 18.23 -9.60
C ARG A 408 14.49 18.03 -9.82
N GLU A 409 15.30 18.17 -8.76
CA GLU A 409 16.75 17.94 -8.84
C GLU A 409 17.06 16.51 -9.31
N LEU A 410 16.32 15.50 -8.81
CA LEU A 410 16.50 14.10 -9.18
C LEU A 410 16.18 13.84 -10.67
N ILE A 411 15.02 14.30 -11.13
CA ILE A 411 14.55 14.07 -12.52
C ILE A 411 15.39 14.82 -13.53
N THR A 412 15.88 15.99 -13.20
CA THR A 412 16.70 16.81 -14.13
C THR A 412 18.19 16.56 -13.99
N ALA A 413 18.62 15.63 -13.13
CA ALA A 413 20.02 15.38 -12.84
C ALA A 413 20.81 14.92 -14.07
N ARG A 414 21.99 15.53 -14.27
CA ARG A 414 22.92 15.26 -15.37
C ARG A 414 24.37 15.42 -14.92
N GLY A 415 25.28 14.95 -15.74
CA GLY A 415 26.73 15.05 -15.50
C GLY A 415 27.32 13.76 -14.96
N SER A 416 28.51 13.86 -14.40
CA SER A 416 29.22 12.72 -13.81
C SER A 416 28.46 12.15 -12.62
N THR A 417 28.31 10.84 -12.59
CA THR A 417 27.67 10.12 -11.47
C THR A 417 28.44 10.24 -10.15
N TYR A 418 29.68 10.75 -10.20
CA TYR A 418 30.50 11.00 -9.02
C TYR A 418 30.43 12.43 -8.53
N SER A 419 30.35 13.41 -9.41
CA SER A 419 30.28 14.83 -9.04
C SER A 419 28.84 15.39 -9.06
N SER A 420 27.89 14.73 -9.74
CA SER A 420 26.46 15.03 -9.74
C SER A 420 25.68 13.83 -9.18
N PRO A 421 25.64 13.66 -7.84
CA PRO A 421 25.17 12.42 -7.22
C PRO A 421 23.77 12.00 -7.59
N ALA A 422 22.84 12.94 -7.76
CA ALA A 422 21.46 12.67 -8.17
C ALA A 422 21.35 11.97 -9.53
N ALA A 423 22.35 12.12 -10.42
CA ALA A 423 22.39 11.43 -11.72
C ALA A 423 22.49 9.91 -11.59
N ASN A 424 22.87 9.39 -10.42
CA ASN A 424 22.86 7.95 -10.12
C ASN A 424 21.46 7.33 -10.18
N PHE A 425 20.38 8.11 -10.05
CA PHE A 425 19.01 7.64 -10.25
C PHE A 425 18.80 6.92 -11.58
N TYR A 426 19.52 7.37 -12.62
CA TYR A 426 19.39 6.82 -13.96
C TYR A 426 20.16 5.52 -14.17
N ARG A 427 21.15 5.19 -13.32
CA ARG A 427 22.02 4.01 -13.53
C ARG A 427 21.27 2.69 -13.44
N PRO A 428 20.45 2.41 -12.42
CA PRO A 428 19.67 1.16 -12.35
C PRO A 428 18.46 1.15 -13.30
N ASN A 429 18.09 2.31 -13.87
CA ASN A 429 16.94 2.48 -14.76
C ASN A 429 17.40 2.89 -16.16
N ARG A 430 18.12 2.00 -16.88
CA ARG A 430 18.89 2.35 -18.08
C ARG A 430 18.06 2.54 -19.35
N ASP A 431 16.97 1.85 -19.52
CA ASP A 431 16.11 2.01 -20.69
C ASP A 431 14.92 2.94 -20.40
N PRO A 432 14.33 3.58 -21.43
CA PRO A 432 13.24 4.55 -21.26
C PRO A 432 12.00 3.97 -20.56
N VAL A 433 11.70 2.70 -20.83
CA VAL A 433 10.54 1.98 -20.30
C VAL A 433 10.71 1.76 -18.80
N THR A 434 11.86 1.29 -18.36
CA THR A 434 12.18 1.08 -16.95
C THR A 434 12.20 2.41 -16.18
N ARG A 435 12.72 3.49 -16.78
CA ARG A 435 12.69 4.84 -16.19
C ARG A 435 11.26 5.32 -15.99
N GLY A 436 10.44 5.20 -17.05
CA GLY A 436 9.04 5.59 -17.00
C GLY A 436 8.27 4.85 -15.91
N ARG A 437 8.48 3.53 -15.77
CA ARG A 437 7.90 2.73 -14.69
C ARG A 437 8.33 3.22 -13.31
N ALA A 438 9.63 3.41 -13.11
CA ALA A 438 10.18 3.85 -11.83
C ALA A 438 9.61 5.21 -11.41
N VAL A 439 9.58 6.19 -12.32
CA VAL A 439 9.04 7.53 -12.02
C VAL A 439 7.54 7.48 -11.75
N ALA A 440 6.76 6.73 -12.55
CA ALA A 440 5.33 6.58 -12.33
C ALA A 440 5.02 5.92 -10.97
N GLN A 441 5.75 4.88 -10.60
CA GLN A 441 5.51 4.15 -9.35
C GLN A 441 5.98 4.95 -8.12
N VAL A 442 7.20 5.53 -8.16
CA VAL A 442 7.73 6.27 -7.02
C VAL A 442 6.98 7.58 -6.77
N PHE A 443 6.63 8.32 -7.82
CA PHE A 443 6.11 9.68 -7.66
C PHE A 443 4.61 9.82 -7.90
N LEU A 444 4.00 8.92 -8.68
CA LEU A 444 2.57 8.94 -8.99
C LEU A 444 1.82 7.71 -8.44
N GLY A 445 2.50 6.78 -7.75
CA GLY A 445 1.88 5.58 -7.20
C GLY A 445 1.19 4.70 -8.26
N THR A 446 1.62 4.82 -9.52
CA THR A 446 0.98 4.16 -10.65
C THR A 446 1.83 2.99 -11.13
N ARG A 447 1.31 1.77 -10.98
CA ARG A 447 1.96 0.54 -11.42
C ARG A 447 1.66 0.27 -12.88
N LEU A 448 2.48 0.82 -13.79
CA LEU A 448 2.26 0.75 -15.23
C LEU A 448 2.69 -0.59 -15.88
N GLN A 449 3.31 -1.50 -15.16
CA GLN A 449 3.94 -2.70 -15.74
C GLN A 449 2.99 -3.54 -16.62
N CYS A 450 1.73 -3.70 -16.24
CA CYS A 450 0.76 -4.44 -17.04
C CYS A 450 0.51 -3.78 -18.41
N ALA A 451 0.60 -2.45 -18.46
CA ALA A 451 0.36 -1.68 -19.69
C ALA A 451 1.50 -1.82 -20.74
N GLU A 452 2.60 -2.45 -20.39
CA GLU A 452 3.69 -2.77 -21.33
C GLU A 452 3.26 -3.71 -22.46
N CYS A 453 2.48 -4.74 -22.14
CA CYS A 453 2.08 -5.77 -23.10
C CYS A 453 0.64 -5.63 -23.60
N HIS A 454 -0.25 -5.10 -22.77
CA HIS A 454 -1.69 -4.87 -23.06
C HIS A 454 -2.19 -3.71 -22.20
N ASN A 455 -3.37 -3.18 -22.50
CA ASN A 455 -3.93 -2.16 -21.63
C ASN A 455 -4.09 -2.68 -20.20
N HIS A 456 -3.94 -1.81 -19.21
CA HIS A 456 -3.93 -2.21 -17.81
C HIS A 456 -5.27 -2.83 -17.39
N PRO A 457 -5.30 -4.07 -16.82
CA PRO A 457 -6.56 -4.79 -16.61
C PRO A 457 -7.44 -4.20 -15.49
N SER A 458 -6.85 -3.46 -14.56
CA SER A 458 -7.53 -2.93 -13.37
C SER A 458 -7.39 -1.42 -13.23
N ASP A 459 -6.95 -0.73 -14.29
CA ASP A 459 -6.78 0.71 -14.31
C ASP A 459 -7.01 1.24 -15.73
N ARG A 460 -7.11 2.56 -15.88
CA ARG A 460 -7.42 3.25 -17.15
C ARG A 460 -6.27 3.27 -18.17
N TRP A 461 -5.06 2.91 -17.77
CA TRP A 461 -3.85 3.07 -18.59
C TRP A 461 -3.80 2.11 -19.76
N THR A 462 -3.69 2.67 -20.96
CA THR A 462 -3.52 1.89 -22.19
C THR A 462 -2.05 1.62 -22.49
N GLN A 463 -1.79 0.69 -23.41
CA GLN A 463 -0.44 0.45 -23.91
C GLN A 463 0.14 1.71 -24.61
N ASN A 464 -0.70 2.51 -25.27
CA ASN A 464 -0.26 3.78 -25.85
C ASN A 464 0.19 4.76 -24.75
N ASP A 465 -0.60 4.92 -23.66
CA ASP A 465 -0.21 5.79 -22.55
C ASP A 465 1.14 5.38 -21.96
N TYR A 466 1.38 4.07 -21.86
CA TYR A 466 2.63 3.53 -21.35
C TYR A 466 3.85 3.91 -22.19
N TYR A 467 3.77 3.74 -23.52
CA TYR A 467 4.89 4.05 -24.41
C TYR A 467 5.05 5.54 -24.64
N ASP A 468 3.96 6.30 -24.69
CA ASP A 468 3.99 7.77 -24.76
C ASP A 468 4.61 8.38 -23.49
N TRP A 469 4.31 7.82 -22.33
CA TRP A 469 4.98 8.18 -21.08
C TRP A 469 6.47 7.81 -21.08
N ALA A 470 6.82 6.61 -21.52
CA ALA A 470 8.20 6.16 -21.59
C ALA A 470 9.04 7.01 -22.57
N SER A 471 8.43 7.53 -23.62
CA SER A 471 9.13 8.35 -24.64
C SER A 471 9.68 9.67 -24.08
N LEU A 472 9.13 10.20 -22.97
CA LEU A 472 9.72 11.33 -22.24
C LEU A 472 11.17 11.09 -21.80
N PHE A 473 11.53 9.84 -21.61
CA PHE A 473 12.87 9.42 -21.17
C PHE A 473 13.76 8.90 -22.29
N ALA A 474 13.31 8.96 -23.55
CA ALA A 474 14.01 8.36 -24.69
C ALA A 474 15.41 8.95 -24.92
N ARG A 475 15.57 10.23 -24.63
CA ARG A 475 16.80 11.00 -24.90
C ARG A 475 17.86 10.91 -23.79
N VAL A 476 17.60 10.20 -22.68
CA VAL A 476 18.59 10.02 -21.61
C VAL A 476 19.67 9.06 -22.05
N GLY A 477 20.88 9.57 -22.25
CA GLY A 477 22.05 8.84 -22.69
C GLY A 477 23.13 8.70 -21.63
N TYR A 478 24.07 7.79 -21.86
CA TYR A 478 25.21 7.53 -20.97
C TYR A 478 26.52 7.53 -21.75
N LYS A 479 27.50 8.31 -21.27
CA LYS A 479 28.89 8.14 -21.65
C LYS A 479 29.59 7.36 -20.53
N VAL A 480 29.94 6.12 -20.78
CA VAL A 480 30.67 5.28 -19.84
C VAL A 480 32.12 5.71 -19.86
N ILE A 481 32.65 6.18 -18.73
CA ILE A 481 34.05 6.54 -18.58
C ILE A 481 34.83 5.30 -18.17
N GLU A 482 34.30 4.54 -17.19
CA GLU A 482 34.86 3.29 -16.71
C GLU A 482 33.74 2.29 -16.48
N ASN A 483 34.03 1.02 -16.72
CA ASN A 483 33.19 -0.10 -16.29
C ASN A 483 34.01 -1.33 -15.95
N ASN A 484 34.50 -1.38 -14.73
CA ASN A 484 35.34 -2.47 -14.17
C ASN A 484 34.45 -3.59 -13.62
N ARG A 485 33.73 -4.32 -14.52
CA ARG A 485 32.84 -5.42 -14.12
C ARG A 485 33.64 -6.56 -13.47
N GLU A 486 33.11 -7.14 -12.40
CA GLU A 486 33.64 -8.39 -11.83
C GLU A 486 33.22 -9.60 -12.64
N ILE A 487 32.00 -9.57 -13.21
CA ILE A 487 31.48 -10.61 -14.09
C ILE A 487 31.36 -10.03 -15.50
N GLY A 488 32.29 -10.32 -16.37
CA GLY A 488 32.34 -9.74 -17.73
C GLY A 488 31.09 -9.96 -18.57
N SER A 489 30.34 -11.04 -18.34
CA SER A 489 29.09 -11.37 -19.01
C SER A 489 27.88 -10.72 -18.42
N ASP A 490 27.95 -10.10 -17.22
CA ASP A 490 26.81 -9.45 -16.58
C ASP A 490 26.61 -8.05 -17.18
N GLN A 491 25.56 -7.91 -17.99
CA GLN A 491 25.21 -6.66 -18.66
C GLN A 491 24.60 -5.62 -17.70
N HIS A 492 24.21 -6.02 -16.52
CA HIS A 492 23.59 -5.16 -15.52
C HIS A 492 24.59 -4.66 -14.47
N GLU A 493 25.78 -5.21 -14.42
CA GLU A 493 26.85 -4.78 -13.54
C GLU A 493 27.56 -3.53 -14.09
N TRP A 494 27.59 -2.45 -13.31
CA TRP A 494 28.18 -1.18 -13.70
C TRP A 494 29.11 -0.65 -12.61
N LYS A 495 30.40 -0.81 -12.81
CA LYS A 495 31.46 -0.36 -11.87
C LYS A 495 32.32 0.72 -12.50
N GLY A 496 32.20 1.94 -12.01
CA GLY A 496 32.95 3.07 -12.48
C GLY A 496 32.11 4.29 -12.84
N GLU A 497 32.78 5.36 -13.21
CA GLU A 497 32.17 6.64 -13.50
C GLU A 497 31.43 6.64 -14.84
N GLN A 498 30.27 7.25 -14.84
CA GLN A 498 29.45 7.49 -16.05
C GLN A 498 29.01 8.96 -16.07
N ILE A 499 28.80 9.48 -17.28
CA ILE A 499 28.21 10.78 -17.49
C ILE A 499 26.79 10.58 -18.05
N VAL A 500 25.79 11.06 -17.33
CA VAL A 500 24.39 11.11 -17.78
C VAL A 500 24.19 12.40 -18.55
N PHE A 501 23.61 12.30 -19.74
CA PHE A 501 23.35 13.47 -20.60
C PHE A 501 22.05 13.32 -21.38
N ILE A 502 21.58 14.40 -22.01
CA ILE A 502 20.45 14.35 -22.93
C ILE A 502 20.98 14.31 -24.35
N ALA A 503 20.68 13.22 -25.06
CA ALA A 503 21.01 13.06 -26.47
C ALA A 503 20.12 13.97 -27.35
N ARG A 504 20.57 14.25 -28.54
CA ARG A 504 19.77 15.01 -29.53
C ARG A 504 18.57 14.19 -29.97
N ASP A 505 18.78 12.91 -30.21
CA ASP A 505 17.81 11.99 -30.75
C ASP A 505 17.51 10.88 -29.72
N GLY A 506 16.31 10.36 -29.78
CA GLY A 506 15.86 9.23 -28.97
C GLY A 506 14.38 8.98 -29.23
N ALA A 507 14.04 7.74 -29.52
CA ALA A 507 12.67 7.34 -29.79
C ALA A 507 12.33 6.05 -29.07
N VAL A 508 11.06 5.89 -28.70
CA VAL A 508 10.47 4.65 -28.19
C VAL A 508 9.40 4.20 -29.16
N LYS A 509 9.45 2.94 -29.59
CA LYS A 509 8.44 2.37 -30.49
C LYS A 509 7.42 1.56 -29.69
N ASN A 510 6.14 1.77 -29.99
CA ASN A 510 5.09 0.92 -29.47
C ASN A 510 5.11 -0.42 -30.23
N PRO A 511 5.35 -1.57 -29.57
CA PRO A 511 5.51 -2.86 -30.25
C PRO A 511 4.23 -3.34 -30.95
N ARG A 512 3.05 -2.90 -30.51
CA ARG A 512 1.77 -3.25 -31.14
C ARG A 512 1.55 -2.55 -32.47
N THR A 513 1.87 -1.26 -32.51
CA THR A 513 1.60 -0.42 -33.69
C THR A 513 2.82 -0.23 -34.60
N SER A 514 4.01 -0.59 -34.11
CA SER A 514 5.32 -0.31 -34.71
C SER A 514 5.59 1.19 -34.95
N LYS A 515 4.72 2.07 -34.46
CA LYS A 515 4.86 3.54 -34.58
C LYS A 515 5.71 4.07 -33.43
N GLU A 516 6.36 5.19 -33.67
CA GLU A 516 7.03 5.96 -32.62
C GLU A 516 6.01 6.56 -31.66
N ALA A 517 6.26 6.38 -30.37
CA ALA A 517 5.47 6.94 -29.30
C ALA A 517 5.75 8.45 -29.18
N GLN A 518 4.72 9.22 -28.87
CA GLN A 518 4.84 10.68 -28.73
C GLN A 518 4.93 11.06 -27.25
N PRO A 519 5.89 11.90 -26.83
CA PRO A 519 6.02 12.31 -25.43
C PRO A 519 4.73 12.89 -24.87
N ARG A 520 4.22 12.28 -23.79
CA ARG A 520 2.96 12.67 -23.18
C ARG A 520 2.94 12.36 -21.68
N PHE A 521 2.45 13.30 -20.89
CA PHE A 521 2.26 13.11 -19.46
C PHE A 521 1.05 12.20 -19.18
N LEU A 522 1.14 11.40 -18.13
CA LEU A 522 0.06 10.49 -17.75
C LEU A 522 -1.25 11.23 -17.45
N GLY A 523 -2.34 10.79 -18.08
CA GLY A 523 -3.67 11.37 -17.91
C GLY A 523 -3.97 12.59 -18.77
N MET A 524 -3.07 12.99 -19.68
CA MET A 524 -3.31 14.06 -20.63
C MET A 524 -3.90 13.51 -21.94
N ASN A 525 -5.01 14.07 -22.40
CA ASN A 525 -5.77 13.51 -23.53
C ASN A 525 -5.27 13.90 -24.92
N SER A 526 -4.30 14.83 -25.07
CA SER A 526 -3.78 15.25 -26.38
C SER A 526 -2.40 15.90 -26.28
N PRO A 527 -1.50 15.70 -27.26
CA PRO A 527 -0.25 16.47 -27.38
C PRO A 527 -0.48 17.97 -27.57
N ALA A 528 -1.58 18.37 -28.24
CA ALA A 528 -1.92 19.77 -28.50
C ALA A 528 -2.29 20.57 -27.24
N ASN A 529 -2.72 19.91 -26.16
CA ASN A 529 -2.97 20.56 -24.87
C ASN A 529 -1.68 20.76 -24.05
N ALA A 530 -0.59 20.10 -24.40
CA ALA A 530 0.69 20.28 -23.74
C ALA A 530 1.27 21.68 -24.00
N SER A 531 1.16 22.22 -25.23
CA SER A 531 1.66 23.54 -25.55
C SER A 531 0.82 24.69 -24.94
N ALA A 532 -0.50 24.54 -24.84
CA ALA A 532 -1.37 25.54 -24.20
C ALA A 532 -1.15 25.60 -22.69
N ARG A 533 -1.01 24.44 -22.03
CA ARG A 533 -0.69 24.36 -20.59
C ARG A 533 0.78 24.69 -20.28
N ALA A 534 1.71 24.41 -21.18
CA ALA A 534 3.08 24.90 -21.06
C ALA A 534 3.12 26.45 -21.10
N HIS A 535 2.19 27.08 -21.82
CA HIS A 535 2.05 28.52 -21.82
C HIS A 535 1.48 29.07 -20.50
N GLU A 536 0.47 28.40 -19.90
CA GLU A 536 -0.04 28.72 -18.56
C GLU A 536 1.01 28.44 -17.48
N LEU A 537 1.78 27.35 -17.61
CA LEU A 537 2.87 27.01 -16.70
C LEU A 537 4.02 28.03 -16.79
N ASN A 538 4.38 28.51 -17.98
CA ASN A 538 5.36 29.59 -18.19
C ASN A 538 4.88 30.93 -17.60
N GLN A 539 3.60 31.25 -17.64
CA GLN A 539 3.06 32.42 -16.95
C GLN A 539 3.17 32.33 -15.45
N SER A 540 2.93 31.11 -14.87
CA SER A 540 3.10 30.86 -13.44
C SER A 540 4.57 30.86 -12.98
N LEU A 541 5.51 30.50 -13.86
CA LEU A 541 6.96 30.57 -13.59
C LEU A 541 7.48 32.02 -13.71
N GLN A 542 6.94 32.84 -14.60
CA GLN A 542 7.27 34.26 -14.72
C GLN A 542 6.78 35.04 -13.48
N SER A 543 5.65 34.68 -12.90
CA SER A 543 5.17 35.27 -11.66
C SER A 543 5.99 34.88 -10.43
N ALA A 544 6.82 33.83 -10.55
CA ALA A 544 7.73 33.33 -9.49
C ALA A 544 9.18 33.82 -9.62
N GLY A 545 9.47 34.82 -10.47
CA GLY A 545 10.77 35.48 -10.56
C GLY A 545 11.83 34.81 -11.44
N GLY A 546 11.46 33.93 -12.36
CA GLY A 546 12.35 33.31 -13.34
C GLY A 546 12.47 34.16 -14.60
N THR A 547 13.69 34.53 -15.00
CA THR A 547 13.99 35.29 -16.21
C THR A 547 13.61 34.54 -17.49
N SER A 548 12.78 35.14 -18.33
CA SER A 548 12.37 34.62 -19.62
C SER A 548 13.52 34.60 -20.64
N GLY A 549 13.98 33.39 -20.99
CA GLY A 549 14.77 33.17 -22.20
C GLY A 549 13.85 33.11 -23.43
N SER A 550 14.14 33.90 -24.43
CA SER A 550 13.45 34.03 -25.73
C SER A 550 13.02 32.69 -26.34
N ALA A 551 11.73 32.59 -26.64
CA ALA A 551 11.13 31.49 -27.39
C ALA A 551 11.51 31.56 -28.87
N ASN A 552 12.58 30.88 -29.25
CA ASN A 552 12.84 30.47 -30.64
C ASN A 552 13.98 29.45 -30.65
N ASN A 553 13.62 28.16 -30.48
CA ASN A 553 14.44 27.03 -30.94
C ASN A 553 13.72 25.72 -30.59
N ALA A 554 13.12 25.07 -31.56
CA ALA A 554 12.58 23.70 -31.45
C ALA A 554 13.69 22.66 -31.09
N ASP A 555 14.94 23.02 -31.19
CA ASP A 555 16.11 22.18 -30.88
C ASP A 555 16.47 22.12 -29.38
N ASN A 556 15.79 22.84 -28.49
CA ASN A 556 16.19 22.97 -27.08
C ASN A 556 15.11 22.51 -26.07
N GLN A 557 14.09 21.77 -26.51
CA GLN A 557 13.04 21.29 -25.65
C GLN A 557 13.61 20.20 -24.72
N ASP A 558 13.53 20.40 -23.42
CA ASP A 558 14.01 19.51 -22.39
C ASP A 558 12.83 18.81 -21.71
N ASP A 559 12.41 17.68 -22.27
CA ASP A 559 11.28 16.88 -21.81
C ASP A 559 11.33 16.58 -20.30
N LEU A 560 12.53 16.39 -19.75
CA LEU A 560 12.68 16.09 -18.31
C LEU A 560 12.50 17.32 -17.43
N LYS A 561 12.82 18.53 -17.89
CA LYS A 561 12.52 19.75 -17.16
C LYS A 561 11.02 20.00 -17.12
N GLU A 562 10.36 19.83 -18.26
CA GLU A 562 8.90 19.95 -18.34
C GLU A 562 8.21 18.90 -17.50
N LEU A 563 8.68 17.65 -17.56
CA LEU A 563 8.22 16.56 -16.72
C LEU A 563 8.38 16.90 -15.24
N ALA A 564 9.53 17.39 -14.81
CA ALA A 564 9.80 17.71 -13.40
C ALA A 564 8.86 18.81 -12.89
N VAL A 565 8.60 19.84 -13.70
CA VAL A 565 7.65 20.91 -13.37
C VAL A 565 6.23 20.39 -13.29
N TRP A 566 5.77 19.64 -14.29
CA TRP A 566 4.43 19.03 -14.29
C TRP A 566 4.24 18.07 -13.11
N LEU A 567 5.21 17.21 -12.87
CA LEU A 567 5.15 16.19 -11.81
C LEU A 567 4.95 16.82 -10.42
N THR A 568 5.68 17.91 -10.16
CA THR A 568 5.68 18.58 -8.84
C THR A 568 4.77 19.82 -8.79
N SER A 569 3.93 20.00 -9.80
CA SER A 569 2.96 21.11 -9.82
C SER A 569 1.95 20.96 -8.67
N PRO A 570 1.57 22.05 -8.00
CA PRO A 570 0.45 22.04 -7.05
C PRO A 570 -0.85 21.50 -7.62
N THR A 571 -1.05 21.60 -8.94
CA THR A 571 -2.22 21.05 -9.63
C THR A 571 -2.14 19.57 -9.92
N ASN A 572 -0.96 18.93 -9.78
CA ASN A 572 -0.80 17.50 -9.87
C ASN A 572 -1.12 16.84 -8.52
N THR A 573 -2.40 16.70 -8.26
CA THR A 573 -2.89 16.17 -6.97
C THR A 573 -2.38 14.75 -6.69
N LEU A 574 -2.09 13.95 -7.72
CA LEU A 574 -1.63 12.57 -7.56
C LEU A 574 -0.24 12.51 -6.92
N PHE A 575 0.68 13.41 -7.30
CA PHE A 575 1.99 13.50 -6.67
C PHE A 575 1.88 13.75 -5.15
N ALA A 576 1.14 14.78 -4.76
CA ALA A 576 0.97 15.11 -3.35
C ALA A 576 0.32 13.97 -2.56
N ARG A 577 -0.75 13.36 -3.10
CA ARG A 577 -1.45 12.22 -2.48
C ARG A 577 -0.52 11.02 -2.23
N VAL A 578 0.30 10.68 -3.22
CA VAL A 578 1.20 9.53 -3.12
C VAL A 578 2.27 9.78 -2.07
N GLN A 579 2.87 10.97 -2.04
CA GLN A 579 3.91 11.27 -1.05
C GLN A 579 3.34 11.34 0.37
N VAL A 580 2.18 11.95 0.55
CA VAL A 580 1.45 11.94 1.82
C VAL A 580 1.14 10.51 2.27
N ASN A 581 0.61 9.68 1.38
CA ASN A 581 0.24 8.30 1.70
C ASN A 581 1.46 7.46 2.13
N ARG A 582 2.62 7.69 1.51
CA ARG A 582 3.87 7.02 1.88
C ARG A 582 4.34 7.42 3.29
N ILE A 583 4.30 8.72 3.61
CA ILE A 583 4.64 9.21 4.95
C ILE A 583 3.65 8.69 5.98
N TRP A 584 2.36 8.70 5.65
CA TRP A 584 1.30 8.13 6.47
C TRP A 584 1.53 6.63 6.76
N TYR A 585 1.84 5.84 5.72
CA TYR A 585 2.17 4.42 5.86
C TYR A 585 3.34 4.18 6.83
N GLN A 586 4.41 4.98 6.72
CA GLN A 586 5.58 4.84 7.59
C GLN A 586 5.23 5.09 9.07
N LEU A 587 4.34 6.03 9.37
CA LEU A 587 3.96 6.40 10.74
C LEU A 587 2.82 5.55 11.29
N MET A 588 1.76 5.33 10.49
CA MET A 588 0.55 4.65 10.94
C MET A 588 0.59 3.12 10.75
N GLY A 589 1.51 2.61 9.94
CA GLY A 589 1.69 1.17 9.68
C GLY A 589 0.85 0.61 8.54
N ARG A 590 -0.12 1.36 8.04
CA ARG A 590 -0.93 1.07 6.86
C ARG A 590 -1.19 2.36 6.09
N GLY A 591 -1.19 2.31 4.77
CA GLY A 591 -1.53 3.44 3.91
C GLY A 591 -3.02 3.76 3.92
N LEU A 592 -3.38 5.02 3.64
CA LEU A 592 -4.76 5.37 3.28
C LEU A 592 -5.15 4.68 1.98
N VAL A 593 -4.23 4.57 1.04
CA VAL A 593 -4.20 3.61 -0.07
C VAL A 593 -3.16 2.57 0.27
N ASP A 594 -3.52 1.29 0.22
CA ASP A 594 -2.64 0.18 0.63
C ASP A 594 -2.70 -0.96 -0.40
N PRO A 595 -1.57 -1.38 -0.99
CA PRO A 595 -0.18 -0.91 -0.82
C PRO A 595 0.03 0.56 -1.17
N PRO A 596 1.04 1.26 -0.53
CA PRO A 596 1.17 2.71 -0.59
C PRO A 596 1.51 3.27 -1.98
N ASP A 597 1.94 2.44 -2.90
CA ASP A 597 2.32 2.76 -4.29
C ASP A 597 1.35 2.20 -5.34
N ASP A 598 0.08 1.96 -4.97
CA ASP A 598 -0.93 1.34 -5.84
C ASP A 598 -2.22 2.19 -5.91
N PHE A 599 -2.13 3.34 -6.58
CA PHE A 599 -3.21 4.32 -6.73
C PHE A 599 -4.09 4.07 -7.96
N ARG A 600 -4.60 2.87 -8.11
CA ARG A 600 -5.54 2.53 -9.20
C ARG A 600 -7.00 2.67 -8.75
N ALA A 601 -7.91 2.81 -9.71
CA ALA A 601 -9.34 2.95 -9.46
C ALA A 601 -9.91 1.78 -8.60
N THR A 602 -9.36 0.58 -8.78
CA THR A 602 -9.78 -0.64 -8.04
C THR A 602 -9.28 -0.70 -6.60
N ASN A 603 -8.40 0.22 -6.19
CA ASN A 603 -7.82 0.31 -4.85
C ASN A 603 -8.06 1.70 -4.24
N PRO A 604 -9.31 2.07 -3.93
CA PRO A 604 -9.62 3.39 -3.40
C PRO A 604 -9.07 3.59 -1.99
N ALA A 605 -8.78 4.84 -1.66
CA ALA A 605 -8.35 5.20 -0.31
C ALA A 605 -9.41 4.84 0.74
N SER A 606 -8.96 4.35 1.91
CA SER A 606 -9.85 4.07 3.05
C SER A 606 -10.52 5.34 3.59
N HIS A 607 -9.83 6.49 3.52
CA HIS A 607 -10.31 7.80 3.94
C HIS A 607 -10.01 8.85 2.85
N PRO A 608 -10.82 8.91 1.76
CA PRO A 608 -10.49 9.77 0.62
C PRO A 608 -10.41 11.25 0.98
N ALA A 609 -11.36 11.75 1.79
CA ALA A 609 -11.37 13.16 2.23
C ALA A 609 -10.15 13.52 3.07
N LEU A 610 -9.67 12.61 3.93
CA LEU A 610 -8.45 12.80 4.70
C LEU A 610 -7.22 12.84 3.80
N LEU A 611 -7.13 11.92 2.83
CA LEU A 611 -6.02 11.90 1.89
C LEU A 611 -5.93 13.21 1.09
N GLU A 612 -7.07 13.75 0.67
CA GLU A 612 -7.13 15.02 -0.05
C GLU A 612 -6.72 16.19 0.84
N ALA A 613 -7.24 16.24 2.08
CA ALA A 613 -6.89 17.29 3.04
C ALA A 613 -5.40 17.31 3.36
N LEU A 614 -4.79 16.15 3.57
CA LEU A 614 -3.35 16.01 3.81
C LEU A 614 -2.51 16.39 2.58
N ALA A 615 -2.97 16.03 1.37
CA ALA A 615 -2.30 16.40 0.13
C ALA A 615 -2.31 17.93 -0.07
N GLN A 616 -3.46 18.56 0.18
CA GLN A 616 -3.59 20.01 0.13
C GLN A 616 -2.75 20.71 1.20
N ASP A 617 -2.67 20.14 2.41
CA ASP A 617 -1.83 20.66 3.50
C ASP A 617 -0.35 20.62 3.11
N LEU A 618 0.14 19.51 2.55
CA LEU A 618 1.52 19.40 2.06
C LEU A 618 1.85 20.45 0.99
N VAL A 619 0.94 20.67 0.04
CA VAL A 619 1.11 21.70 -1.00
C VAL A 619 1.13 23.11 -0.39
N THR A 620 0.20 23.40 0.52
CA THR A 620 0.10 24.71 1.20
C THR A 620 1.36 25.04 1.99
N HIS A 621 1.98 24.03 2.63
CA HIS A 621 3.22 24.16 3.38
C HIS A 621 4.46 23.88 2.50
N LYS A 622 4.36 24.12 1.17
CA LYS A 622 5.49 24.09 0.23
C LYS A 622 6.27 22.76 0.27
N PHE A 623 5.54 21.65 0.38
CA PHE A 623 6.09 20.29 0.40
C PHE A 623 7.08 20.03 1.55
N ASP A 624 6.87 20.67 2.71
CA ASP A 624 7.63 20.44 3.95
C ASP A 624 7.27 19.10 4.59
N VAL A 625 8.17 18.14 4.49
CA VAL A 625 7.98 16.78 5.02
C VAL A 625 7.97 16.76 6.56
N ARG A 626 8.81 17.57 7.22
CA ARG A 626 8.83 17.63 8.70
C ARG A 626 7.53 18.20 9.25
N HIS A 627 6.95 19.20 8.57
CA HIS A 627 5.62 19.71 8.92
C HIS A 627 4.56 18.60 8.88
N LEU A 628 4.51 17.83 7.78
CA LEU A 628 3.53 16.75 7.63
C LEU A 628 3.70 15.66 8.69
N ILE A 629 4.93 15.24 8.97
CA ILE A 629 5.24 14.27 10.03
C ILE A 629 4.75 14.79 11.39
N ARG A 630 5.08 16.05 11.73
CA ARG A 630 4.64 16.72 12.96
C ARG A 630 3.11 16.73 13.07
N LEU A 631 2.42 17.06 12.00
CA LEU A 631 0.96 17.11 11.93
C LEU A 631 0.33 15.73 12.23
N ILE A 632 0.83 14.67 11.59
CA ILE A 632 0.33 13.30 11.77
C ILE A 632 0.60 12.81 13.19
N MET A 633 1.81 12.99 13.71
CA MET A 633 2.17 12.49 15.05
C MET A 633 1.45 13.24 16.18
N ASN A 634 1.05 14.50 15.95
CA ASN A 634 0.23 15.26 16.87
C ASN A 634 -1.26 14.91 16.81
N ALA A 635 -1.73 14.18 15.80
CA ALA A 635 -3.08 13.65 15.78
C ALA A 635 -3.29 12.66 16.93
N ARG A 636 -4.48 12.68 17.55
CA ARG A 636 -4.86 11.72 18.60
C ARG A 636 -4.84 10.29 18.05
N ALA A 637 -5.26 10.10 16.80
CA ALA A 637 -5.25 8.80 16.13
C ALA A 637 -3.87 8.12 16.11
N TYR A 638 -2.78 8.89 15.93
CA TYR A 638 -1.41 8.35 16.06
C TYR A 638 -1.09 7.93 17.50
N GLN A 639 -1.65 8.62 18.47
CA GLN A 639 -1.35 8.47 19.91
C GLN A 639 -2.22 7.44 20.62
N LEU A 640 -3.14 6.76 19.91
CA LEU A 640 -3.98 5.71 20.47
C LEU A 640 -3.14 4.50 20.93
N ALA A 641 -3.67 3.79 21.93
CA ALA A 641 -3.13 2.51 22.36
C ALA A 641 -3.30 1.43 21.27
N SER A 642 -2.49 0.39 21.33
CA SER A 642 -2.62 -0.78 20.46
C SER A 642 -3.61 -1.83 20.98
N GLU A 643 -4.00 -1.72 22.23
CA GLU A 643 -5.00 -2.57 22.85
C GLU A 643 -6.38 -2.21 22.29
N PRO A 644 -7.07 -3.16 21.63
CA PRO A 644 -8.41 -2.93 21.12
C PRO A 644 -9.46 -2.93 22.23
N ASN A 645 -10.62 -2.39 21.93
CA ASN A 645 -11.83 -2.53 22.75
C ASN A 645 -12.85 -3.44 22.05
N ASP A 646 -13.98 -3.72 22.69
CA ASP A 646 -15.01 -4.64 22.18
C ASP A 646 -15.60 -4.22 20.82
N THR A 647 -15.46 -2.94 20.42
CA THR A 647 -16.04 -2.43 19.18
C THR A 647 -15.06 -2.39 18.02
N ASN A 648 -13.75 -2.46 18.27
CA ASN A 648 -12.70 -2.25 17.26
C ASN A 648 -11.67 -3.38 17.13
N ALA A 649 -11.87 -4.52 17.82
CA ALA A 649 -10.90 -5.63 17.84
C ALA A 649 -10.55 -6.20 16.44
N GLY A 650 -11.45 -6.09 15.47
CA GLY A 650 -11.21 -6.52 14.09
C GLY A 650 -10.84 -5.40 13.12
N ASP A 651 -10.55 -4.21 13.61
CA ASP A 651 -10.21 -3.08 12.75
C ASP A 651 -8.72 -3.05 12.40
N GLU A 652 -8.42 -3.20 11.12
CA GLU A 652 -7.08 -3.03 10.57
C GLU A 652 -6.99 -1.86 9.57
N MET A 653 -8.13 -1.18 9.26
CA MET A 653 -8.21 -0.22 8.16
C MET A 653 -8.55 1.21 8.58
N ASN A 654 -9.15 1.40 9.76
CA ASN A 654 -9.77 2.68 10.13
C ASN A 654 -9.03 3.43 11.23
N TYR A 655 -7.87 2.94 11.64
CA TYR A 655 -7.01 3.61 12.63
C TYR A 655 -7.71 3.83 13.99
N SER A 656 -8.64 2.96 14.35
CA SER A 656 -9.34 3.00 15.65
C SER A 656 -8.44 2.64 16.83
N HIS A 657 -7.32 2.00 16.57
CA HIS A 657 -6.22 1.74 17.51
C HIS A 657 -4.89 1.73 16.76
N ALA A 658 -3.77 1.81 17.46
CA ALA A 658 -2.46 1.73 16.84
C ALA A 658 -2.17 0.30 16.37
N LEU A 659 -1.73 0.17 15.12
CA LEU A 659 -1.34 -1.13 14.56
C LEU A 659 -0.02 -1.60 15.14
N ILE A 660 0.02 -2.87 15.57
CA ILE A 660 1.23 -3.54 16.02
C ILE A 660 2.01 -4.00 14.78
N ARG A 661 3.29 -3.65 14.72
CA ARG A 661 4.15 -4.07 13.61
C ARG A 661 5.54 -4.49 14.10
N ARG A 662 6.13 -5.48 13.44
CA ARG A 662 7.51 -5.89 13.70
C ARG A 662 8.47 -4.75 13.34
N LEU A 663 9.54 -4.59 14.11
CA LEU A 663 10.64 -3.69 13.77
C LEU A 663 11.27 -4.13 12.43
N SER A 664 11.74 -3.16 11.63
CA SER A 664 12.51 -3.50 10.43
C SER A 664 13.82 -4.19 10.79
N ALA A 665 14.46 -4.82 9.83
CA ALA A 665 15.71 -5.54 10.03
C ALA A 665 16.78 -4.64 10.70
N GLU A 666 16.95 -3.44 10.16
CA GLU A 666 17.93 -2.48 10.65
C GLU A 666 17.59 -1.94 12.05
N GLN A 667 16.29 -1.62 12.28
CA GLN A 667 15.84 -1.19 13.61
C GLN A 667 16.07 -2.27 14.66
N LEU A 668 15.73 -3.52 14.34
CA LEU A 668 15.85 -4.64 15.27
C LEU A 668 17.30 -4.86 15.65
N LEU A 669 18.21 -4.88 14.67
CA LEU A 669 19.66 -5.06 14.91
C LEU A 669 20.24 -3.88 15.71
N ASP A 670 19.95 -2.65 15.32
CA ASP A 670 20.44 -1.45 16.02
C ASP A 670 19.89 -1.38 17.45
N CYS A 671 18.63 -1.75 17.69
CA CYS A 671 18.06 -1.82 19.04
C CYS A 671 18.70 -2.93 19.89
N GLN A 672 19.00 -4.12 19.33
CA GLN A 672 19.74 -5.17 20.04
C GLN A 672 21.12 -4.69 20.47
N CYS A 673 21.84 -4.00 19.59
CA CYS A 673 23.16 -3.42 19.90
C CYS A 673 23.06 -2.31 20.95
N GLN A 674 22.02 -1.49 20.89
CA GLN A 674 21.77 -0.45 21.88
C GLN A 674 21.48 -1.05 23.27
N VAL A 675 20.70 -2.13 23.36
CA VAL A 675 20.39 -2.80 24.62
C VAL A 675 21.61 -3.49 25.21
N THR A 676 22.36 -4.24 24.41
CA THR A 676 23.55 -4.95 24.83
C THR A 676 24.73 -4.00 25.06
N GLY A 677 24.69 -2.79 24.45
CA GLY A 677 25.79 -1.81 24.51
C GLY A 677 27.01 -2.23 23.71
N VAL A 678 26.85 -3.12 22.76
CA VAL A 678 27.92 -3.64 21.89
C VAL A 678 27.85 -2.97 20.53
N PRO A 679 28.92 -2.28 20.08
CA PRO A 679 28.91 -1.60 18.79
C PRO A 679 29.04 -2.59 17.61
N LEU A 680 28.29 -2.37 16.55
CA LEU A 680 28.37 -3.15 15.31
C LEU A 680 29.72 -2.94 14.58
N ARG A 681 30.11 -3.97 13.82
CA ARG A 681 31.30 -3.97 12.97
C ARG A 681 30.97 -4.44 11.57
N PHE A 682 30.57 -3.53 10.73
CA PHE A 682 30.38 -3.83 9.30
C PHE A 682 31.71 -3.71 8.56
N ALA A 683 32.05 -4.70 7.72
CA ALA A 683 33.29 -4.70 6.96
C ALA A 683 33.39 -3.46 6.05
N GLY A 684 34.50 -2.72 6.13
CA GLY A 684 34.73 -1.49 5.36
C GLY A 684 34.04 -0.24 5.90
N PHE A 685 33.48 -0.31 7.12
CA PHE A 685 32.87 0.84 7.80
C PHE A 685 33.45 1.02 9.21
N PRO A 686 33.35 2.23 9.78
CA PRO A 686 33.79 2.48 11.16
C PRO A 686 33.04 1.61 12.17
N VAL A 687 33.72 1.22 13.24
CA VAL A 687 33.10 0.52 14.37
C VAL A 687 32.05 1.41 15.01
N GLY A 688 30.87 0.84 15.27
CA GLY A 688 29.74 1.57 15.84
C GLY A 688 28.82 2.21 14.81
N MET A 689 29.08 2.05 13.50
CA MET A 689 28.12 2.42 12.48
C MET A 689 26.85 1.59 12.62
N ARG A 690 25.68 2.24 12.68
CA ARG A 690 24.39 1.58 12.80
C ARG A 690 23.95 0.98 11.47
N ALA A 691 23.12 -0.06 11.52
CA ALA A 691 22.60 -0.72 10.32
C ALA A 691 21.76 0.25 9.46
N VAL A 692 21.02 1.18 10.08
CA VAL A 692 20.25 2.22 9.37
C VAL A 692 21.14 3.22 8.60
N GLN A 693 22.41 3.36 8.95
CA GLN A 693 23.36 4.26 8.31
C GLN A 693 24.08 3.64 7.11
N LEU A 694 23.89 2.34 6.86
CA LEU A 694 24.52 1.66 5.73
C LEU A 694 24.02 2.27 4.40
N PRO A 695 24.91 2.81 3.57
CA PRO A 695 24.51 3.57 2.39
C PRO A 695 23.88 2.70 1.32
N GLY A 696 24.22 1.41 1.23
CA GLY A 696 23.73 0.53 0.16
C GLY A 696 23.63 -0.93 0.56
N VAL A 697 23.13 -1.73 -0.35
CA VAL A 697 23.15 -3.18 -0.28
C VAL A 697 24.45 -3.68 -0.93
N ARG A 698 25.13 -4.61 -0.31
CA ARG A 698 26.32 -5.23 -0.88
C ARG A 698 25.90 -6.37 -1.78
N PRO A 699 26.47 -6.48 -3.00
CA PRO A 699 26.30 -7.68 -3.80
C PRO A 699 26.92 -8.87 -3.06
N GLU A 700 26.29 -10.03 -3.15
CA GLU A 700 26.92 -11.28 -2.76
C GLU A 700 28.24 -11.40 -3.51
N SER A 701 29.37 -11.40 -2.80
CA SER A 701 30.66 -11.71 -3.41
C SER A 701 30.66 -13.19 -3.72
N LYS A 702 30.43 -13.54 -4.99
CA LYS A 702 30.64 -14.91 -5.50
C LYS A 702 32.12 -15.24 -5.35
N GLY A 703 32.53 -15.74 -4.20
CA GLY A 703 33.86 -16.24 -3.94
C GLY A 703 34.45 -15.81 -2.62
N LYS A 704 34.44 -16.70 -1.64
CA LYS A 704 35.34 -16.80 -0.47
C LYS A 704 35.21 -15.82 0.70
N ARG A 705 34.25 -14.90 0.76
CA ARG A 705 33.87 -14.29 2.05
C ARG A 705 32.48 -14.76 2.43
N ARG A 706 32.37 -15.56 3.49
CA ARG A 706 31.09 -15.80 4.16
C ARG A 706 30.45 -14.43 4.40
N ALA A 707 29.19 -14.30 4.00
CA ALA A 707 28.40 -13.13 4.34
C ALA A 707 28.58 -12.89 5.86
N ASN A 708 28.87 -11.66 6.25
CA ASN A 708 28.96 -11.33 7.66
C ASN A 708 27.61 -11.67 8.32
N GLN A 709 27.62 -12.28 9.48
CA GLN A 709 26.39 -12.63 10.21
C GLN A 709 25.39 -11.47 10.35
N TRP A 710 25.88 -10.23 10.41
CA TRP A 710 25.04 -9.03 10.45
C TRP A 710 24.27 -8.82 9.14
N ASP A 711 24.92 -9.05 8.00
CA ASP A 711 24.28 -8.96 6.69
C ASP A 711 23.22 -10.08 6.53
N GLN A 712 23.53 -11.32 6.98
CA GLN A 712 22.57 -12.42 6.99
C GLN A 712 21.38 -12.15 7.89
N PHE A 713 21.58 -11.55 9.08
CA PHE A 713 20.50 -11.15 9.94
C PHE A 713 19.58 -10.15 9.24
N LEU A 714 20.15 -9.12 8.62
CA LEU A 714 19.38 -8.10 7.91
C LEU A 714 18.54 -8.69 6.77
N GLU A 715 19.09 -9.63 6.00
CA GLU A 715 18.39 -10.33 4.91
C GLU A 715 17.23 -11.20 5.43
N ILE A 716 17.49 -12.03 6.46
CA ILE A 716 16.47 -12.88 7.10
C ILE A 716 15.30 -12.04 7.63
N PHE A 717 15.58 -10.85 8.16
CA PHE A 717 14.56 -9.94 8.68
C PHE A 717 13.95 -9.00 7.62
N GLY A 718 14.25 -9.21 6.33
CA GLY A 718 13.56 -8.58 5.20
C GLY A 718 14.12 -7.23 4.77
N LYS A 719 15.44 -6.98 4.96
CA LYS A 719 16.12 -5.87 4.30
C LYS A 719 16.00 -6.06 2.78
N PRO A 720 15.52 -5.07 2.03
CA PRO A 720 15.33 -5.22 0.59
C PRO A 720 16.67 -5.26 -0.15
N PRO A 721 16.80 -6.05 -1.23
CA PRO A 721 17.96 -6.03 -2.11
C PRO A 721 18.03 -4.76 -2.98
N ARG A 722 17.00 -3.92 -2.97
CA ARG A 722 16.86 -2.66 -3.72
C ARG A 722 16.89 -2.85 -5.24
N LEU A 723 16.28 -3.92 -5.72
CA LEU A 723 16.16 -4.21 -7.15
C LEU A 723 14.88 -3.62 -7.75
N LEU A 724 13.90 -3.28 -6.91
CA LEU A 724 12.62 -2.72 -7.32
C LEU A 724 12.42 -1.30 -6.76
N THR A 725 11.56 -0.53 -7.42
CA THR A 725 11.18 0.83 -7.00
C THR A 725 9.84 0.83 -6.25
N THR A 726 9.64 -0.14 -5.36
CA THR A 726 8.38 -0.36 -4.63
C THR A 726 8.59 -0.37 -3.12
N ASP A 727 7.61 0.19 -2.40
CA ASP A 727 7.59 0.14 -0.94
C ASP A 727 7.41 -1.32 -0.43
N THR A 728 6.87 -2.22 -1.25
CA THR A 728 6.59 -3.61 -0.88
C THR A 728 7.77 -4.57 -1.04
N GLU A 729 8.94 -4.11 -1.52
CA GLU A 729 10.14 -4.95 -1.58
C GLU A 729 10.66 -5.27 -0.16
N ARG A 730 10.44 -4.37 0.80
CA ARG A 730 10.75 -4.60 2.22
C ARG A 730 9.71 -5.52 2.85
N SER A 731 10.11 -6.72 3.28
CA SER A 731 9.20 -7.66 3.94
C SER A 731 9.09 -7.37 5.44
N CYS A 732 7.85 -7.19 5.91
CA CYS A 732 7.52 -7.11 7.32
C CYS A 732 6.89 -8.41 7.85
N GLU A 733 6.74 -9.44 7.02
CA GLU A 733 6.14 -10.73 7.39
C GLU A 733 7.03 -11.49 8.37
N CYS A 734 6.39 -12.16 9.31
CA CYS A 734 7.07 -13.04 10.27
C CYS A 734 7.17 -14.46 9.70
N ASN A 735 8.34 -15.09 9.85
CA ASN A 735 8.58 -16.46 9.41
C ASN A 735 9.42 -17.25 10.42
N MET A 736 9.47 -18.59 10.22
CA MET A 736 10.20 -19.49 11.10
C MET A 736 11.71 -19.23 11.14
N GLY A 737 12.32 -18.83 10.02
CA GLY A 737 13.75 -18.50 9.96
C GLY A 737 14.11 -17.34 10.89
N GLN A 738 13.24 -16.32 10.98
CA GLN A 738 13.40 -15.20 11.90
C GLN A 738 13.28 -15.64 13.36
N ALA A 739 12.34 -16.53 13.67
CA ALA A 739 12.20 -17.08 15.02
C ALA A 739 13.45 -17.87 15.45
N PHE A 740 13.97 -18.74 14.59
CA PHE A 740 15.22 -19.47 14.85
C PHE A 740 16.42 -18.51 15.00
N GLN A 741 16.50 -17.47 14.18
CA GLN A 741 17.57 -16.48 14.29
C GLN A 741 17.54 -15.72 15.62
N MET A 742 16.34 -15.45 16.16
CA MET A 742 16.19 -14.78 17.46
C MET A 742 16.53 -15.72 18.62
N ILE A 743 16.11 -16.99 18.57
CA ILE A 743 16.27 -17.95 19.67
C ILE A 743 17.69 -18.49 19.75
N SER A 744 18.27 -18.91 18.63
CA SER A 744 19.55 -19.66 18.57
C SER A 744 20.54 -19.10 17.55
N GLY A 745 20.22 -18.02 16.87
CA GLY A 745 21.11 -17.43 15.88
C GLY A 745 22.38 -16.83 16.49
N PRO A 746 23.46 -16.68 15.71
CA PRO A 746 24.74 -16.19 16.22
C PRO A 746 24.68 -14.73 16.68
N THR A 747 23.80 -13.90 16.11
CA THR A 747 23.74 -12.47 16.35
C THR A 747 23.55 -12.13 17.83
N ILE A 748 22.48 -12.60 18.47
CA ILE A 748 22.20 -12.32 19.88
C ILE A 748 23.25 -12.95 20.77
N ASN A 749 23.64 -14.20 20.49
CA ASN A 749 24.65 -14.92 21.28
C ASN A 749 26.01 -14.21 21.29
N GLU A 750 26.48 -13.69 20.17
CA GLU A 750 27.73 -12.91 20.12
C GLU A 750 27.61 -11.57 20.86
N LEU A 751 26.47 -10.87 20.74
CA LEU A 751 26.24 -9.63 21.47
C LEU A 751 26.24 -9.85 23.00
N LEU A 752 25.71 -10.97 23.47
CA LEU A 752 25.70 -11.34 24.90
C LEU A 752 27.08 -11.84 25.37
N ALA A 753 27.78 -12.61 24.54
CA ALA A 753 29.11 -13.12 24.88
C ALA A 753 30.23 -12.04 24.92
N GLU A 754 29.95 -10.84 24.36
CA GLU A 754 30.97 -9.76 24.31
C GLU A 754 31.39 -9.34 25.75
N LYS A 755 32.69 -9.30 25.96
CA LYS A 755 33.26 -9.07 27.30
C LYS A 755 32.85 -7.73 27.91
N MET A 756 32.71 -6.71 27.10
CA MET A 756 32.37 -5.34 27.53
C MET A 756 30.91 -4.98 27.24
N ASN A 757 30.02 -5.93 27.28
CA ASN A 757 28.58 -5.71 27.11
C ASN A 757 27.99 -4.87 28.29
N ARG A 758 26.71 -4.50 28.19
CA ARG A 758 26.03 -3.71 29.25
C ARG A 758 25.99 -4.42 30.59
N VAL A 759 25.77 -5.74 30.62
CA VAL A 759 25.73 -6.54 31.84
C VAL A 759 27.06 -6.41 32.58
N SER A 760 28.17 -6.62 31.91
CA SER A 760 29.50 -6.50 32.47
C SER A 760 29.78 -5.13 33.09
N ARG A 761 29.36 -4.05 32.40
CA ARG A 761 29.49 -2.68 32.89
C ARG A 761 28.66 -2.40 34.13
N LEU A 762 27.42 -2.93 34.19
CA LEU A 762 26.54 -2.77 35.35
C LEU A 762 27.06 -3.55 36.57
N LEU A 763 27.61 -4.75 36.34
CA LEU A 763 28.29 -5.54 37.40
C LEU A 763 29.52 -4.84 37.93
N ALA A 764 30.37 -4.29 37.05
CA ALA A 764 31.57 -3.51 37.45
C ALA A 764 31.21 -2.23 38.21
N ALA A 765 30.04 -1.66 37.98
CA ALA A 765 29.51 -0.52 38.72
C ALA A 765 28.93 -0.86 40.10
N ASN A 766 29.02 -2.13 40.52
CA ASN A 766 28.50 -2.66 41.80
C ASN A 766 27.04 -2.34 42.10
N LYS A 767 26.19 -2.31 41.06
CA LYS A 767 24.76 -2.09 41.21
C LYS A 767 24.08 -3.32 41.83
N SER A 768 23.03 -3.07 42.59
CA SER A 768 22.16 -4.14 43.12
C SER A 768 21.40 -4.88 42.02
N ASN A 769 20.90 -6.09 42.27
CA ASN A 769 20.13 -6.89 41.34
C ASN A 769 18.90 -6.14 40.85
N THR A 770 18.21 -5.44 41.76
CA THR A 770 17.03 -4.64 41.41
C THR A 770 17.38 -3.49 40.48
N GLU A 771 18.42 -2.72 40.76
CA GLU A 771 18.87 -1.61 39.90
C GLU A 771 19.29 -2.08 38.52
N ILE A 772 19.91 -3.27 38.41
CA ILE A 772 20.33 -3.85 37.13
C ILE A 772 19.10 -4.26 36.33
N ILE A 773 18.15 -4.97 36.94
CA ILE A 773 16.89 -5.36 36.27
C ILE A 773 16.12 -4.12 35.80
N GLU A 774 15.97 -3.09 36.64
CA GLU A 774 15.31 -1.84 36.27
C GLU A 774 15.99 -1.14 35.08
N GLU A 775 17.30 -1.12 35.04
CA GLU A 775 18.05 -0.55 33.94
C GLU A 775 17.89 -1.35 32.65
N LEU A 776 17.93 -2.71 32.72
CA LEU A 776 17.74 -3.58 31.57
C LEU A 776 16.32 -3.45 30.98
N PHE A 777 15.28 -3.44 31.84
CA PHE A 777 13.90 -3.23 31.40
C PHE A 777 13.69 -1.83 30.81
N SER A 778 14.25 -0.80 31.46
CA SER A 778 14.14 0.58 30.96
C SER A 778 14.81 0.74 29.59
N THR A 779 15.95 0.10 29.39
CA THR A 779 16.71 0.17 28.14
C THR A 779 16.06 -0.66 27.03
N ALA A 780 15.60 -1.87 27.33
CA ALA A 780 15.02 -2.78 26.31
C ALA A 780 13.55 -2.45 26.01
N LEU A 781 12.74 -2.20 27.03
CA LEU A 781 11.30 -2.07 26.93
C LEU A 781 10.77 -0.67 27.20
N THR A 782 11.63 0.29 27.55
CA THR A 782 11.27 1.69 27.82
C THR A 782 10.30 1.83 29.00
N ARG A 783 10.30 0.87 29.91
CA ARG A 783 9.48 0.83 31.12
C ARG A 783 10.21 0.17 32.30
N ALA A 784 9.77 0.45 33.49
CA ALA A 784 10.19 -0.31 34.65
C ALA A 784 9.61 -1.75 34.61
N PRO A 785 10.26 -2.71 35.25
CA PRO A 785 9.69 -4.03 35.44
C PRO A 785 8.40 -3.95 36.29
N LYS A 786 7.44 -4.81 36.01
CA LYS A 786 6.24 -4.95 36.83
C LYS A 786 6.61 -5.65 38.17
N PRO A 787 5.86 -5.43 39.25
CA PRO A 787 6.13 -6.12 40.52
C PRO A 787 6.23 -7.63 40.39
N GLU A 788 5.41 -8.23 39.54
CA GLU A 788 5.41 -9.70 39.29
C GLU A 788 6.69 -10.11 38.51
N GLU A 789 7.16 -9.31 37.58
CA GLU A 789 8.42 -9.57 36.86
C GLU A 789 9.61 -9.53 37.80
N LEU A 790 9.69 -8.55 38.70
CA LEU A 790 10.73 -8.49 39.75
C LEU A 790 10.66 -9.68 40.70
N LYS A 791 9.47 -10.03 41.17
CA LYS A 791 9.25 -11.17 42.07
C LYS A 791 9.71 -12.50 41.45
N ASN A 792 9.60 -12.65 40.14
CA ASN A 792 10.01 -13.86 39.45
C ASN A 792 11.52 -13.90 39.15
N LEU A 793 12.15 -12.76 38.89
CA LEU A 793 13.55 -12.69 38.45
C LEU A 793 14.54 -12.61 39.63
N LEU A 794 14.21 -11.88 40.70
CA LEU A 794 15.13 -11.68 41.84
C LEU A 794 15.61 -12.95 42.53
N PRO A 795 14.74 -13.95 42.86
CA PRO A 795 15.20 -15.16 43.51
C PRO A 795 16.21 -15.99 42.69
N GLY A 796 16.06 -16.01 41.35
CA GLY A 796 17.03 -16.64 40.43
C GLY A 796 18.39 -16.01 40.55
N LEU A 797 18.44 -14.67 40.48
CA LEU A 797 19.69 -13.89 40.60
C LEU A 797 20.35 -13.98 41.97
N GLU A 798 19.57 -14.09 43.06
CA GLU A 798 20.09 -14.20 44.41
C GLU A 798 20.71 -15.56 44.65
N SER A 799 20.17 -16.62 44.04
CA SER A 799 20.69 -17.98 44.16
C SER A 799 21.66 -18.36 43.03
N ALA A 800 21.91 -17.51 42.07
CA ALA A 800 22.73 -17.82 40.92
C ALA A 800 24.21 -18.06 41.29
N HIS A 801 24.75 -19.19 40.82
CA HIS A 801 26.18 -19.48 40.93
C HIS A 801 27.02 -18.52 40.01
N ASP A 802 26.51 -18.23 38.80
CA ASP A 802 27.07 -17.26 37.89
C ASP A 802 26.07 -16.12 37.63
N ARG A 803 26.19 -15.06 38.39
CA ARG A 803 25.35 -13.87 38.32
C ARG A 803 25.38 -13.22 36.94
N ARG A 804 26.51 -13.32 36.22
CA ARG A 804 26.60 -12.77 34.87
C ARG A 804 25.77 -13.55 33.88
N ALA A 805 25.87 -14.86 33.87
CA ALA A 805 25.11 -15.74 33.00
C ALA A 805 23.60 -15.54 33.19
N GLU A 806 23.14 -15.50 34.44
CA GLU A 806 21.71 -15.26 34.73
C GLU A 806 21.20 -13.91 34.22
N LEU A 807 22.00 -12.85 34.32
CA LEU A 807 21.67 -11.54 33.75
C LEU A 807 21.69 -11.53 32.22
N GLU A 808 22.58 -12.29 31.59
CA GLU A 808 22.61 -12.46 30.14
C GLU A 808 21.37 -13.22 29.65
N ASP A 809 20.89 -14.23 30.40
CA ASP A 809 19.63 -14.93 30.11
C ASP A 809 18.41 -14.00 30.24
N ILE A 810 18.42 -13.11 31.24
CA ILE A 810 17.37 -12.08 31.36
C ILE A 810 17.39 -11.14 30.14
N VAL A 811 18.57 -10.67 29.70
CA VAL A 811 18.67 -9.83 28.49
C VAL A 811 18.20 -10.60 27.25
N TRP A 812 18.60 -11.86 27.11
CA TRP A 812 18.13 -12.72 26.04
C TRP A 812 16.59 -12.84 26.02
N GLY A 813 15.97 -13.06 27.18
CA GLY A 813 14.51 -13.11 27.33
C GLY A 813 13.83 -11.79 26.94
N LEU A 814 14.40 -10.64 27.35
CA LEU A 814 13.91 -9.31 26.99
C LEU A 814 13.98 -9.08 25.47
N LEU A 815 15.10 -9.41 24.83
CA LEU A 815 15.32 -9.24 23.39
C LEU A 815 14.40 -10.15 22.54
N ASN A 816 13.99 -11.30 23.08
CA ASN A 816 13.05 -12.22 22.44
C ASN A 816 11.57 -11.92 22.75
N SER A 817 11.30 -10.97 23.66
CA SER A 817 9.92 -10.63 24.06
C SER A 817 9.15 -9.91 22.92
N LYS A 818 7.84 -10.12 22.88
CA LYS A 818 6.95 -9.36 21.96
C LYS A 818 7.02 -7.86 22.20
N ASP A 819 7.24 -7.43 23.43
CA ASP A 819 7.37 -6.00 23.78
C ASP A 819 8.62 -5.36 23.17
N PHE A 820 9.68 -6.15 22.92
CA PHE A 820 10.90 -5.67 22.27
C PHE A 820 10.78 -5.71 20.74
N VAL A 821 10.38 -6.86 20.18
CA VAL A 821 10.41 -7.12 18.73
C VAL A 821 9.36 -6.31 17.97
N PHE A 822 8.26 -5.93 18.63
CA PHE A 822 7.17 -5.20 17.99
C PHE A 822 7.07 -3.75 18.47
N ARG A 823 6.72 -2.89 17.55
CA ARG A 823 6.29 -1.51 17.82
C ARG A 823 4.80 -1.53 18.13
N ARG A 824 4.43 -1.03 19.29
CA ARG A 824 3.05 -0.89 19.77
C ARG A 824 2.56 0.53 19.77
#